data_3d032ca922ac2b798052230a8300159a
#
_entry.id   3d032ca922ac2b798052230a8300159a
#
_cell.length_a   1.000
_cell.length_b   1.000
_cell.length_c   1.000
_cell.angle_alpha   90.00
_cell.angle_beta   90.00
_cell.angle_gamma   90.00
#
_symmetry.space_group_name_H-M   'P 1'
#
loop_
_entity.id
_entity.type
_entity.pdbx_description
1 polymer ?
#
loop_
_entity_poly.entity_id
_entity_poly.type
_entity_poly.pdbx_seq_one_letter_code
_entity_poly.pdbx_strand_id
1 'polypeptide(L)'
;MSEKRPSLLGYSPALDGVRALAVVAVIVYHANKSWLRGGFLGVEVFFVISGFLITSLLIAESERNGTISLKQFWLRRARRLLPAMWVLLLGVAMYCSLFERNMLGNLRGDIIAALFYGFNWFQIWVGTSYFTAFDFVPLRHLWSLAVEEQFYLLWPLLMFVFTRVARRRLPVIGLLFIVTSIAIAIFTAATYRSGAIATVGETPEQYMAFLGHPVARIDFLFLGTVTRAGGLFLGAALAVFWRPWLLQTSPIGTRGQLFDGVFLAGLGGLAVSAAVFRDVVDTTDVGTTGYDLLFRGGFFFVGLASVAVIAAAVHPTATMAHRLLGNRVMTYIGRRSYGLYLYHWPVFQLYRRFAGQGLTPYEFVLLVLLALALTELSFRYVEMPVRDGRFGTWWRNRRAERGAGVQLSVATRRRRAGVLAVSVVLPAFALISLATAEVKLNDISQSLAESESAVVDLLEAQSAPTTVVQTAPIIVGGGTVTATTTLDGQLIDVLAIGDSVMLGSARELSERGATVDAMKNRSTRQALEIVNYLKSVRRLGSIVVIHLGTNSTTTEAVFDEIMVTLRDTPLVLFLTVHVPSEPRQTINNRLINALPAKYANVKVLDWHAIASQYPEYLYSDTTHLRPAGARFYADLIMQAIGRL
;
A
#
# COMPACT_ATOMS: atom_id res chain seq x y z
N MET A 1 -33.82 24.38 27.60
CA MET A 1 -32.38 23.99 27.57
C MET A 1 -32.28 22.68 28.27
N SER A 2 -32.11 21.55 27.53
CA SER A 2 -31.88 20.23 28.14
C SER A 2 -30.43 20.18 28.63
N GLU A 3 -30.23 20.11 29.94
CA GLU A 3 -28.93 19.84 30.53
C GLU A 3 -28.32 18.60 29.90
N LYS A 4 -27.20 18.79 29.19
CA LYS A 4 -26.43 17.68 28.68
C LYS A 4 -25.81 16.95 29.88
N ARG A 5 -26.44 15.85 30.33
CA ARG A 5 -25.82 14.95 31.30
C ARG A 5 -24.41 14.57 30.81
N PRO A 6 -23.36 14.57 31.65
CA PRO A 6 -22.00 14.23 31.26
C PRO A 6 -21.94 12.81 30.64
N SER A 7 -21.07 12.61 29.66
CA SER A 7 -20.88 11.28 29.05
C SER A 7 -20.30 10.32 30.08
N LEU A 8 -20.78 9.07 30.13
CA LEU A 8 -20.20 8.02 31.00
C LEU A 8 -18.72 7.76 30.63
N LEU A 9 -18.40 7.83 29.34
CA LEU A 9 -17.03 7.76 28.87
C LEU A 9 -16.39 9.15 28.96
N GLY A 10 -15.58 9.41 29.98
CA GLY A 10 -14.79 10.62 30.12
C GLY A 10 -13.76 10.77 29.01
N TYR A 11 -13.24 11.99 28.82
CA TYR A 11 -12.12 12.23 27.92
C TYR A 11 -10.83 11.63 28.50
N SER A 12 -10.14 10.78 27.75
CA SER A 12 -8.84 10.20 28.12
C SER A 12 -7.71 10.75 27.25
N PRO A 13 -6.85 11.64 27.77
CA PRO A 13 -5.69 12.15 27.02
C PRO A 13 -4.73 11.06 26.55
N ALA A 14 -4.56 9.98 27.35
CA ALA A 14 -3.66 8.89 27.02
C ALA A 14 -4.12 8.10 25.78
N LEU A 15 -5.43 8.00 25.51
CA LEU A 15 -5.93 7.42 24.26
C LEU A 15 -5.56 8.25 23.01
N ASP A 16 -5.58 9.59 23.14
CA ASP A 16 -5.06 10.44 22.06
C ASP A 16 -3.56 10.19 21.87
N GLY A 17 -2.81 9.96 22.97
CA GLY A 17 -1.39 9.59 22.91
C GLY A 17 -1.14 8.25 22.22
N VAL A 18 -1.98 7.23 22.43
CA VAL A 18 -1.89 5.96 21.66
C VAL A 18 -2.08 6.20 20.17
N ARG A 19 -3.03 7.07 19.79
CA ARG A 19 -3.25 7.47 18.39
C ARG A 19 -2.07 8.24 17.82
N ALA A 20 -1.41 9.08 18.64
CA ALA A 20 -0.21 9.80 18.24
C ALA A 20 0.93 8.82 17.95
N LEU A 21 1.17 7.85 18.84
CA LEU A 21 2.18 6.81 18.65
C LEU A 21 1.94 6.06 17.33
N ALA A 22 0.71 5.63 17.09
CA ALA A 22 0.32 4.88 15.91
C ALA A 22 0.53 5.68 14.62
N VAL A 23 0.07 6.95 14.56
CA VAL A 23 0.21 7.76 13.35
C VAL A 23 1.66 8.12 13.07
N VAL A 24 2.45 8.43 14.10
CA VAL A 24 3.88 8.74 13.93
C VAL A 24 4.63 7.52 13.38
N ALA A 25 4.36 6.31 13.91
CA ALA A 25 4.97 5.09 13.41
C ALA A 25 4.68 4.88 11.91
N VAL A 26 3.42 5.08 11.49
CA VAL A 26 3.02 4.97 10.08
C VAL A 26 3.70 6.03 9.20
N ILE A 27 3.78 7.28 9.67
CA ILE A 27 4.39 8.37 8.90
C ILE A 27 5.90 8.14 8.73
N VAL A 28 6.61 7.72 9.78
CA VAL A 28 8.04 7.38 9.71
C VAL A 28 8.29 6.22 8.73
N TYR A 29 7.49 5.16 8.83
CA TYR A 29 7.56 4.04 7.89
C TYR A 29 7.31 4.47 6.45
N HIS A 30 6.27 5.28 6.21
CA HIS A 30 5.95 5.77 4.88
C HIS A 30 7.00 6.73 4.31
N ALA A 31 7.74 7.42 5.16
CA ALA A 31 8.84 8.29 4.73
C ALA A 31 10.04 7.47 4.23
N ASN A 32 10.48 6.53 5.03
CA ASN A 32 11.55 5.61 4.66
C ASN A 32 11.39 4.31 5.45
N LYS A 33 11.14 3.23 4.72
CA LYS A 33 10.89 1.90 5.30
C LYS A 33 12.05 1.39 6.17
N SER A 34 13.29 1.83 5.91
CA SER A 34 14.46 1.41 6.67
C SER A 34 14.51 1.99 8.09
N TRP A 35 13.86 3.14 8.34
CA TRP A 35 13.91 3.80 9.66
C TRP A 35 13.06 3.10 10.72
N LEU A 36 11.89 2.56 10.30
CA LEU A 36 11.01 1.83 11.20
C LEU A 36 10.24 0.76 10.41
N ARG A 37 10.89 -0.38 10.17
CA ARG A 37 10.40 -1.43 9.28
C ARG A 37 8.97 -1.90 9.56
N GLY A 38 8.61 -2.07 10.84
CA GLY A 38 7.25 -2.44 11.25
C GLY A 38 6.32 -1.26 11.56
N GLY A 39 6.68 -0.01 11.18
CA GLY A 39 5.85 1.16 11.47
C GLY A 39 4.46 1.13 10.84
N PHE A 40 4.27 0.39 9.74
CA PHE A 40 2.95 0.15 9.13
C PHE A 40 1.95 -0.54 10.08
N LEU A 41 2.44 -1.24 11.11
CA LEU A 41 1.61 -1.87 12.14
C LEU A 41 0.84 -0.86 13.02
N GLY A 42 1.19 0.42 12.96
CA GLY A 42 0.39 1.48 13.56
C GLY A 42 -1.07 1.47 13.08
N VAL A 43 -1.34 0.98 11.86
CA VAL A 43 -2.71 0.77 11.36
C VAL A 43 -3.47 -0.25 12.20
N GLU A 44 -2.81 -1.35 12.63
CA GLU A 44 -3.45 -2.35 13.50
C GLU A 44 -3.80 -1.75 14.86
N VAL A 45 -2.91 -0.93 15.42
CA VAL A 45 -3.19 -0.18 16.67
C VAL A 45 -4.43 0.70 16.50
N PHE A 46 -4.60 1.37 15.33
CA PHE A 46 -5.81 2.14 15.03
C PHE A 46 -7.06 1.26 14.99
N PHE A 47 -7.00 0.08 14.40
CA PHE A 47 -8.14 -0.84 14.38
C PHE A 47 -8.57 -1.24 15.80
N VAL A 48 -7.63 -1.58 16.68
CA VAL A 48 -7.94 -1.91 18.07
C VAL A 48 -8.55 -0.71 18.82
N ILE A 49 -7.97 0.50 18.66
CA ILE A 49 -8.52 1.74 19.26
C ILE A 49 -9.95 1.99 18.74
N SER A 50 -10.18 1.81 17.45
CA SER A 50 -11.48 2.04 16.81
C SER A 50 -12.53 1.05 17.32
N GLY A 51 -12.20 -0.23 17.39
CA GLY A 51 -13.04 -1.25 18.00
C GLY A 51 -13.41 -0.93 19.45
N PHE A 52 -12.41 -0.53 20.25
CA PHE A 52 -12.62 -0.17 21.67
C PHE A 52 -13.49 1.08 21.82
N LEU A 53 -13.15 2.17 21.16
CA LEU A 53 -13.84 3.46 21.33
C LEU A 53 -15.28 3.40 20.86
N ILE A 54 -15.54 2.81 19.68
CA ILE A 54 -16.88 2.75 19.12
C ILE A 54 -17.78 1.86 20.00
N THR A 55 -17.28 0.69 20.38
CA THR A 55 -18.04 -0.24 21.23
C THR A 55 -18.31 0.37 22.61
N SER A 56 -17.30 1.01 23.23
CA SER A 56 -17.47 1.71 24.51
C SER A 56 -18.51 2.82 24.43
N LEU A 57 -18.51 3.64 23.36
CA LEU A 57 -19.50 4.70 23.15
C LEU A 57 -20.92 4.14 23.01
N LEU A 58 -21.08 3.04 22.25
CA LEU A 58 -22.38 2.42 22.03
C LEU A 58 -22.91 1.75 23.30
N ILE A 59 -22.05 1.07 24.08
CA ILE A 59 -22.43 0.50 25.38
C ILE A 59 -22.83 1.61 26.34
N ALA A 60 -22.02 2.65 26.47
CA ALA A 60 -22.30 3.80 27.34
C ALA A 60 -23.61 4.52 26.95
N GLU A 61 -23.88 4.68 25.66
CA GLU A 61 -25.14 5.25 25.16
C GLU A 61 -26.35 4.36 25.52
N SER A 62 -26.20 3.03 25.32
CA SER A 62 -27.25 2.05 25.69
C SER A 62 -27.51 1.98 27.19
N GLU A 63 -26.46 2.01 28.02
CA GLU A 63 -26.59 2.00 29.48
C GLU A 63 -27.27 3.27 30.00
N ARG A 64 -26.94 4.42 29.40
CA ARG A 64 -27.48 5.72 29.82
C ARG A 64 -28.90 5.97 29.35
N ASN A 65 -29.21 5.65 28.09
CA ASN A 65 -30.46 6.03 27.42
C ASN A 65 -31.42 4.84 27.23
N GLY A 66 -31.02 3.63 27.61
CA GLY A 66 -31.77 2.40 27.35
C GLY A 66 -31.72 1.91 25.90
N THR A 67 -31.20 2.71 24.98
CA THR A 67 -31.12 2.40 23.54
C THR A 67 -29.99 3.17 22.87
N ILE A 68 -29.62 2.73 21.66
CA ILE A 68 -28.63 3.39 20.81
C ILE A 68 -29.34 4.19 19.71
N SER A 69 -28.97 5.46 19.52
CA SER A 69 -29.49 6.28 18.43
C SER A 69 -28.59 6.17 17.19
N LEU A 70 -28.90 5.24 16.31
CA LEU A 70 -28.13 4.96 15.08
C LEU A 70 -27.97 6.20 14.21
N LYS A 71 -29.07 6.95 13.96
CA LYS A 71 -29.05 8.19 13.16
C LYS A 71 -28.08 9.22 13.74
N GLN A 72 -28.10 9.41 15.06
CA GLN A 72 -27.21 10.36 15.74
C GLN A 72 -25.76 9.89 15.68
N PHE A 73 -25.52 8.59 15.81
CA PHE A 73 -24.19 8.00 15.71
C PHE A 73 -23.58 8.28 14.33
N TRP A 74 -24.26 7.88 13.25
CA TRP A 74 -23.73 8.07 11.89
C TRP A 74 -23.58 9.57 11.53
N LEU A 75 -24.50 10.43 11.96
CA LEU A 75 -24.39 11.85 11.72
C LEU A 75 -23.16 12.47 12.41
N ARG A 76 -22.85 12.06 13.66
CA ARG A 76 -21.64 12.51 14.37
C ARG A 76 -20.37 12.03 13.66
N ARG A 77 -20.35 10.80 13.13
CA ARG A 77 -19.22 10.24 12.37
C ARG A 77 -19.04 10.95 11.03
N ALA A 78 -20.10 11.06 10.26
CA ALA A 78 -20.07 11.78 8.99
C ALA A 78 -19.53 13.21 9.12
N ARG A 79 -20.00 13.96 10.12
CA ARG A 79 -19.51 15.32 10.38
C ARG A 79 -18.04 15.38 10.80
N ARG A 80 -17.51 14.29 11.35
CA ARG A 80 -16.12 14.22 11.79
C ARG A 80 -15.16 13.83 10.65
N LEU A 81 -15.55 12.92 9.75
CA LEU A 81 -14.64 12.23 8.83
C LEU A 81 -14.80 12.73 7.38
N LEU A 82 -16.03 12.87 6.88
CA LEU A 82 -16.30 13.26 5.50
C LEU A 82 -15.70 14.60 5.07
N PRO A 83 -15.75 15.70 5.87
CA PRO A 83 -15.29 16.99 5.39
C PRO A 83 -13.80 17.02 5.01
N ALA A 84 -12.93 16.44 5.85
CA ALA A 84 -11.49 16.38 5.57
C ALA A 84 -11.17 15.45 4.41
N MET A 85 -11.87 14.30 4.31
CA MET A 85 -11.70 13.37 3.19
C MET A 85 -12.08 14.03 1.86
N TRP A 86 -13.19 14.75 1.79
CA TRP A 86 -13.60 15.45 0.56
C TRP A 86 -12.61 16.53 0.15
N VAL A 87 -12.05 17.27 1.12
CA VAL A 87 -11.00 18.26 0.84
C VAL A 87 -9.75 17.58 0.29
N LEU A 88 -9.36 16.42 0.86
CA LEU A 88 -8.25 15.63 0.34
C LEU A 88 -8.50 15.19 -1.10
N LEU A 89 -9.63 14.53 -1.36
CA LEU A 89 -9.97 14.00 -2.69
C LEU A 89 -10.02 15.12 -3.74
N LEU A 90 -10.63 16.26 -3.39
CA LEU A 90 -10.65 17.43 -4.25
C LEU A 90 -9.25 18.00 -4.48
N GLY A 91 -8.42 18.10 -3.43
CA GLY A 91 -7.06 18.60 -3.52
C GLY A 91 -6.18 17.74 -4.44
N VAL A 92 -6.26 16.42 -4.29
CA VAL A 92 -5.53 15.47 -5.16
C VAL A 92 -6.06 15.53 -6.60
N ALA A 93 -7.38 15.55 -6.79
CA ALA A 93 -7.98 15.70 -8.13
C ALA A 93 -7.56 17.00 -8.81
N MET A 94 -7.55 18.12 -8.08
CA MET A 94 -7.09 19.42 -8.59
C MET A 94 -5.61 19.40 -8.97
N TYR A 95 -4.76 18.85 -8.10
CA TYR A 95 -3.34 18.73 -8.41
C TYR A 95 -3.12 17.91 -9.69
N CYS A 96 -3.74 16.73 -9.79
CA CYS A 96 -3.61 15.88 -10.98
C CYS A 96 -4.20 16.54 -12.23
N SER A 97 -5.28 17.31 -12.11
CA SER A 97 -5.86 18.05 -13.24
C SER A 97 -4.94 19.13 -13.80
N LEU A 98 -4.08 19.71 -12.95
CA LEU A 98 -3.17 20.79 -13.34
C LEU A 98 -1.80 20.26 -13.77
N PHE A 99 -1.27 19.24 -13.10
CA PHE A 99 0.13 18.84 -13.22
C PHE A 99 0.34 17.39 -13.67
N GLU A 100 -0.65 16.48 -13.47
CA GLU A 100 -0.51 15.04 -13.72
C GLU A 100 -1.73 14.46 -14.47
N ARG A 101 -2.09 15.09 -15.59
CA ARG A 101 -3.31 14.74 -16.35
C ARG A 101 -3.40 13.28 -16.77
N ASN A 102 -2.25 12.66 -17.07
CA ASN A 102 -2.19 11.25 -17.47
C ASN A 102 -2.65 10.29 -16.36
N MET A 103 -2.61 10.73 -15.09
CA MET A 103 -3.03 9.92 -13.94
C MET A 103 -4.53 10.02 -13.63
N LEU A 104 -5.25 10.99 -14.21
CA LEU A 104 -6.64 11.27 -13.86
C LEU A 104 -7.59 10.10 -14.17
N GLY A 105 -7.35 9.37 -15.26
CA GLY A 105 -8.18 8.23 -15.62
C GLY A 105 -8.19 7.14 -14.54
N ASN A 106 -7.01 6.78 -14.03
CA ASN A 106 -6.84 5.81 -12.95
C ASN A 106 -7.34 6.38 -11.61
N LEU A 107 -7.02 7.64 -11.32
CA LEU A 107 -7.46 8.35 -10.12
C LEU A 107 -8.99 8.43 -10.00
N ARG A 108 -9.73 8.44 -11.12
CA ARG A 108 -11.21 8.43 -11.12
C ARG A 108 -11.76 7.21 -10.40
N GLY A 109 -11.24 6.01 -10.69
CA GLY A 109 -11.62 4.78 -10.00
C GLY A 109 -11.32 4.85 -8.51
N ASP A 110 -10.14 5.32 -8.16
CA ASP A 110 -9.69 5.49 -6.78
C ASP A 110 -10.59 6.46 -5.99
N ILE A 111 -10.93 7.61 -6.57
CA ILE A 111 -11.81 8.60 -5.93
C ILE A 111 -13.21 8.04 -5.72
N ILE A 112 -13.79 7.38 -6.73
CA ILE A 112 -15.12 6.76 -6.61
C ILE A 112 -15.09 5.71 -5.50
N ALA A 113 -14.12 4.81 -5.52
CA ALA A 113 -13.97 3.78 -4.49
C ALA A 113 -13.78 4.36 -3.09
N ALA A 114 -13.02 5.46 -2.95
CA ALA A 114 -12.81 6.15 -1.68
C ALA A 114 -14.10 6.83 -1.17
N LEU A 115 -14.88 7.47 -2.05
CA LEU A 115 -16.14 8.11 -1.69
C LEU A 115 -17.17 7.13 -1.11
N PHE A 116 -17.18 5.88 -1.61
CA PHE A 116 -18.07 4.82 -1.14
C PHE A 116 -17.42 3.89 -0.10
N TYR A 117 -16.24 4.25 0.42
CA TYR A 117 -15.48 3.43 1.36
C TYR A 117 -15.25 1.98 0.91
N GLY A 118 -15.15 1.77 -0.41
CA GLY A 118 -14.85 0.49 -1.06
C GLY A 118 -13.40 0.39 -1.57
N PHE A 119 -12.53 1.33 -1.21
CA PHE A 119 -11.20 1.49 -1.79
C PHE A 119 -10.32 0.24 -1.62
N ASN A 120 -10.38 -0.42 -0.46
CA ASN A 120 -9.65 -1.66 -0.20
C ASN A 120 -10.08 -2.82 -1.13
N TRP A 121 -11.37 -2.99 -1.35
CA TRP A 121 -11.91 -4.00 -2.27
C TRP A 121 -11.62 -3.66 -3.72
N PHE A 122 -11.67 -2.37 -4.07
CA PHE A 122 -11.30 -1.90 -5.40
C PHE A 122 -9.83 -2.21 -5.71
N GLN A 123 -8.89 -1.96 -4.77
CA GLN A 123 -7.48 -2.29 -4.95
C GLN A 123 -7.24 -3.79 -5.13
N ILE A 124 -7.91 -4.63 -4.34
CA ILE A 124 -7.87 -6.09 -4.49
C ILE A 124 -8.36 -6.50 -5.90
N TRP A 125 -9.45 -5.90 -6.36
CA TRP A 125 -10.07 -6.22 -7.65
C TRP A 125 -9.21 -5.83 -8.85
N VAL A 126 -8.60 -4.64 -8.82
CA VAL A 126 -7.73 -4.18 -9.92
C VAL A 126 -6.31 -4.74 -9.86
N GLY A 127 -5.99 -5.55 -8.85
CA GLY A 127 -4.68 -6.19 -8.67
C GLY A 127 -3.56 -5.21 -8.33
N THR A 128 -3.89 -4.01 -7.82
CA THR A 128 -2.88 -3.04 -7.36
C THR A 128 -2.37 -3.47 -6.00
N SER A 129 -1.25 -4.18 -5.96
CA SER A 129 -0.69 -4.65 -4.71
C SER A 129 -0.22 -3.49 -3.81
N TYR A 130 -0.54 -3.60 -2.52
CA TYR A 130 -0.04 -2.66 -1.51
C TYR A 130 1.50 -2.68 -1.41
N PHE A 131 2.09 -3.81 -1.73
CA PHE A 131 3.53 -4.07 -1.57
C PHE A 131 4.36 -3.59 -2.76
N THR A 132 3.75 -3.30 -3.92
CA THR A 132 4.45 -2.71 -5.07
C THR A 132 4.76 -1.25 -4.81
N ALA A 133 6.06 -0.91 -4.80
CA ALA A 133 6.53 0.42 -4.40
C ALA A 133 6.48 1.47 -5.53
N PHE A 134 6.25 1.06 -6.77
CA PHE A 134 6.63 1.87 -7.95
C PHE A 134 5.51 2.71 -8.56
N ASP A 135 4.25 2.50 -8.15
CA ASP A 135 3.14 3.23 -8.73
C ASP A 135 2.81 4.51 -7.94
N PHE A 136 2.56 5.59 -8.69
CA PHE A 136 2.00 6.80 -8.14
C PHE A 136 0.53 6.57 -7.78
N VAL A 137 0.28 6.17 -6.55
CA VAL A 137 -1.07 5.94 -6.01
C VAL A 137 -1.29 6.86 -4.80
N PRO A 138 -1.64 8.15 -5.03
CA PRO A 138 -1.72 9.15 -3.96
C PRO A 138 -2.81 8.88 -2.93
N LEU A 139 -3.75 7.99 -3.21
CA LEU A 139 -4.85 7.62 -2.31
C LEU A 139 -4.70 6.23 -1.69
N ARG A 140 -3.61 5.50 -1.95
CA ARG A 140 -3.41 4.10 -1.49
C ARG A 140 -3.69 3.90 -0.01
N HIS A 141 -3.28 4.81 0.85
CA HIS A 141 -3.46 4.72 2.30
C HIS A 141 -4.94 4.69 2.75
N LEU A 142 -5.88 5.11 1.90
CA LEU A 142 -7.31 5.13 2.22
C LEU A 142 -7.94 3.73 2.37
N TRP A 143 -7.21 2.66 1.99
CA TRP A 143 -7.68 1.29 2.21
C TRP A 143 -8.03 1.00 3.68
N SER A 144 -7.21 1.46 4.61
CA SER A 144 -7.42 1.21 6.03
C SER A 144 -8.62 1.99 6.59
N LEU A 145 -8.83 3.22 6.10
CA LEU A 145 -10.02 4.00 6.42
C LEU A 145 -11.29 3.35 5.86
N ALA A 146 -11.22 2.73 4.67
CA ALA A 146 -12.34 1.98 4.12
C ALA A 146 -12.74 0.81 5.06
N VAL A 147 -11.77 0.06 5.58
CA VAL A 147 -12.02 -1.00 6.57
C VAL A 147 -12.70 -0.45 7.83
N GLU A 148 -12.19 0.66 8.39
CA GLU A 148 -12.78 1.29 9.57
C GLU A 148 -14.21 1.78 9.33
N GLU A 149 -14.47 2.43 8.19
CA GLU A 149 -15.78 3.00 7.89
C GLU A 149 -16.83 1.92 7.61
N GLN A 150 -16.44 0.82 6.96
CA GLN A 150 -17.30 -0.36 6.82
C GLN A 150 -17.68 -0.93 8.19
N PHE A 151 -16.73 -0.98 9.12
CA PHE A 151 -17.02 -1.34 10.51
C PHE A 151 -17.97 -0.31 11.17
N TYR A 152 -17.76 0.98 11.00
CA TYR A 152 -18.63 2.03 11.56
C TYR A 152 -20.05 2.04 10.97
N LEU A 153 -20.21 1.51 9.78
CA LEU A 153 -21.53 1.34 9.17
C LEU A 153 -22.30 0.17 9.80
N LEU A 154 -21.65 -0.98 9.94
CA LEU A 154 -22.31 -2.24 10.37
C LEU A 154 -22.34 -2.41 11.89
N TRP A 155 -21.28 -1.98 12.58
CA TRP A 155 -21.09 -2.24 14.00
C TRP A 155 -22.19 -1.67 14.91
N PRO A 156 -22.66 -0.42 14.71
CA PRO A 156 -23.75 0.11 15.53
C PRO A 156 -25.06 -0.65 15.41
N LEU A 157 -25.33 -1.23 14.23
CA LEU A 157 -26.50 -2.11 14.03
C LEU A 157 -26.39 -3.38 14.86
N LEU A 158 -25.23 -4.05 14.80
CA LEU A 158 -24.96 -5.25 15.58
C LEU A 158 -25.04 -4.96 17.08
N MET A 159 -24.40 -3.88 17.54
CA MET A 159 -24.44 -3.48 18.96
C MET A 159 -25.83 -3.06 19.42
N PHE A 160 -26.63 -2.43 18.55
CA PHE A 160 -28.03 -2.11 18.84
C PHE A 160 -28.84 -3.40 19.12
N VAL A 161 -28.66 -4.41 18.28
CA VAL A 161 -29.31 -5.72 18.47
C VAL A 161 -28.81 -6.40 19.76
N PHE A 162 -27.50 -6.47 19.95
CA PHE A 162 -26.89 -7.13 21.12
C PHE A 162 -27.30 -6.47 22.44
N THR A 163 -27.28 -5.14 22.50
CA THR A 163 -27.67 -4.43 23.73
C THR A 163 -29.17 -4.49 24.01
N ARG A 164 -30.02 -4.70 23.00
CA ARG A 164 -31.47 -4.81 23.16
C ARG A 164 -31.90 -6.21 23.50
N VAL A 165 -31.37 -7.23 22.83
CA VAL A 165 -31.80 -8.63 22.95
C VAL A 165 -31.02 -9.38 24.03
N ALA A 166 -29.73 -9.10 24.16
CA ALA A 166 -28.81 -9.90 24.96
C ALA A 166 -28.00 -9.05 25.98
N ARG A 167 -28.59 -7.99 26.52
CA ARG A 167 -27.89 -7.08 27.45
C ARG A 167 -27.28 -7.79 28.65
N ARG A 168 -27.97 -8.80 29.22
CA ARG A 168 -27.45 -9.61 30.34
C ARG A 168 -26.33 -10.57 29.91
N ARG A 169 -26.17 -10.82 28.61
CA ARG A 169 -25.19 -11.74 28.04
C ARG A 169 -24.01 -10.99 27.35
N LEU A 170 -23.86 -9.69 27.62
CA LEU A 170 -22.74 -8.92 27.06
C LEU A 170 -21.35 -9.58 27.26
N PRO A 171 -21.04 -10.20 28.43
CA PRO A 171 -19.78 -10.92 28.60
C PRO A 171 -19.61 -12.09 27.61
N VAL A 172 -20.69 -12.83 27.31
CA VAL A 172 -20.67 -13.91 26.31
C VAL A 172 -20.39 -13.33 24.90
N ILE A 173 -20.98 -12.18 24.59
CA ILE A 173 -20.74 -11.48 23.34
C ILE A 173 -19.28 -10.99 23.26
N GLY A 174 -18.71 -10.49 24.37
CA GLY A 174 -17.29 -10.15 24.44
C GLY A 174 -16.39 -11.35 24.19
N LEU A 175 -16.72 -12.51 24.74
CA LEU A 175 -16.00 -13.76 24.45
C LEU A 175 -16.13 -14.17 22.98
N LEU A 176 -17.32 -14.02 22.39
CA LEU A 176 -17.54 -14.27 20.97
C LEU A 176 -16.65 -13.37 20.10
N PHE A 177 -16.44 -12.11 20.48
CA PHE A 177 -15.52 -11.22 19.77
C PHE A 177 -14.07 -11.70 19.83
N ILE A 178 -13.62 -12.21 21.00
CA ILE A 178 -12.29 -12.82 21.11
C ILE A 178 -12.19 -14.05 20.22
N VAL A 179 -13.17 -14.94 20.26
CA VAL A 179 -13.19 -16.15 19.43
C VAL A 179 -13.19 -15.78 17.94
N THR A 180 -13.96 -14.77 17.55
CA THR A 180 -13.97 -14.28 16.16
C THR A 180 -12.59 -13.74 15.75
N SER A 181 -11.91 -12.98 16.61
CA SER A 181 -10.57 -12.50 16.31
C SER A 181 -9.54 -13.63 16.15
N ILE A 182 -9.62 -14.65 17.02
CA ILE A 182 -8.79 -15.86 16.91
C ILE A 182 -9.10 -16.61 15.61
N ALA A 183 -10.39 -16.79 15.28
CA ALA A 183 -10.80 -17.44 14.04
C ALA A 183 -10.28 -16.71 12.79
N ILE A 184 -10.30 -15.37 12.81
CA ILE A 184 -9.70 -14.54 11.74
C ILE A 184 -8.19 -14.77 11.65
N ALA A 185 -7.48 -14.82 12.78
CA ALA A 185 -6.05 -15.09 12.79
C ALA A 185 -5.72 -16.49 12.24
N ILE A 186 -6.47 -17.51 12.63
CA ILE A 186 -6.35 -18.88 12.11
C ILE A 186 -6.65 -18.92 10.61
N PHE A 187 -7.75 -18.29 10.17
CA PHE A 187 -8.10 -18.20 8.75
C PHE A 187 -7.00 -17.53 7.93
N THR A 188 -6.46 -16.42 8.42
CA THR A 188 -5.36 -15.69 7.77
C THR A 188 -4.13 -16.58 7.66
N ALA A 189 -3.73 -17.26 8.73
CA ALA A 189 -2.58 -18.15 8.75
C ALA A 189 -2.77 -19.39 7.83
N ALA A 190 -3.96 -19.96 7.80
CA ALA A 190 -4.28 -21.12 6.96
C ALA A 190 -4.36 -20.77 5.47
N THR A 191 -4.79 -19.53 5.15
CA THR A 191 -4.95 -19.05 3.76
C THR A 191 -3.61 -18.54 3.20
N TYR A 192 -2.72 -18.05 4.07
CA TYR A 192 -1.42 -17.53 3.66
C TYR A 192 -0.55 -18.60 3.00
N ARG A 193 0.17 -18.21 1.97
CA ARG A 193 1.21 -19.04 1.30
C ARG A 193 2.50 -18.23 1.25
N SER A 194 3.59 -18.83 1.72
CA SER A 194 4.93 -18.26 1.58
C SER A 194 5.44 -18.43 0.15
N GLY A 195 6.33 -17.56 -0.28
CA GLY A 195 6.97 -17.61 -1.59
C GLY A 195 6.78 -16.36 -2.41
N ALA A 196 7.49 -16.30 -3.53
CA ALA A 196 7.38 -15.19 -4.48
C ALA A 196 6.02 -15.21 -5.17
N ILE A 197 5.53 -14.04 -5.55
CA ILE A 197 4.31 -13.86 -6.31
C ILE A 197 4.71 -13.44 -7.72
N ALA A 198 4.34 -14.26 -8.70
CA ALA A 198 4.51 -13.99 -10.12
C ALA A 198 3.13 -13.90 -10.80
N THR A 199 2.97 -14.37 -12.01
CA THR A 199 1.67 -14.40 -12.69
C THR A 199 0.77 -15.53 -12.18
N VAL A 200 -0.53 -15.47 -12.47
CA VAL A 200 -1.51 -16.50 -12.09
C VAL A 200 -1.12 -17.90 -12.60
N GLY A 201 -0.49 -17.96 -13.78
CA GLY A 201 -0.06 -19.23 -14.36
C GLY A 201 1.20 -19.80 -13.73
N GLU A 202 2.13 -18.95 -13.26
CA GLU A 202 3.42 -19.36 -12.70
C GLU A 202 3.34 -19.72 -11.23
N THR A 203 2.53 -18.98 -10.46
CA THR A 203 2.34 -19.18 -9.02
C THR A 203 0.86 -19.24 -8.66
N PRO A 204 0.10 -20.20 -9.20
CA PRO A 204 -1.35 -20.29 -8.99
C PRO A 204 -1.71 -20.42 -7.50
N GLU A 205 -0.84 -21.02 -6.68
CA GLU A 205 -1.00 -21.13 -5.22
C GLU A 205 -0.97 -19.79 -4.49
N GLN A 206 -0.40 -18.73 -5.09
CA GLN A 206 -0.40 -17.37 -4.56
C GLN A 206 -1.68 -16.59 -4.88
N TYR A 207 -2.56 -17.18 -5.70
CA TYR A 207 -3.83 -16.57 -6.09
C TYR A 207 -5.02 -17.30 -5.50
N MET A 208 -6.13 -16.63 -5.44
CA MET A 208 -7.41 -17.18 -5.03
C MET A 208 -8.55 -16.56 -5.85
N ALA A 209 -9.64 -17.30 -6.04
CA ALA A 209 -10.82 -16.78 -6.70
C ALA A 209 -11.61 -15.85 -5.74
N PHE A 210 -11.86 -14.63 -6.16
CA PHE A 210 -12.74 -13.69 -5.48
C PHE A 210 -13.77 -13.18 -6.50
N LEU A 211 -15.05 -13.49 -6.26
CA LEU A 211 -16.15 -13.21 -7.18
C LEU A 211 -15.88 -13.67 -8.64
N GLY A 212 -15.24 -14.83 -8.80
CA GLY A 212 -14.89 -15.39 -10.10
C GLY A 212 -13.63 -14.80 -10.75
N HIS A 213 -12.96 -13.84 -10.09
CA HIS A 213 -11.75 -13.21 -10.58
C HIS A 213 -10.53 -13.66 -9.76
N PRO A 214 -9.38 -14.00 -10.38
CA PRO A 214 -8.17 -14.35 -9.65
C PRO A 214 -7.55 -13.09 -9.01
N VAL A 215 -7.37 -13.13 -7.68
CA VAL A 215 -6.73 -12.05 -6.92
C VAL A 215 -5.54 -12.60 -6.13
N ALA A 216 -4.51 -11.80 -5.93
CA ALA A 216 -3.37 -12.20 -5.11
C ALA A 216 -3.83 -12.43 -3.66
N ARG A 217 -3.52 -13.62 -3.09
CA ARG A 217 -3.89 -13.97 -1.71
C ARG A 217 -3.39 -12.96 -0.71
N ILE A 218 -2.16 -12.48 -0.89
CA ILE A 218 -1.54 -11.53 0.01
C ILE A 218 -2.30 -10.20 0.06
N ASP A 219 -2.74 -9.69 -1.09
CA ASP A 219 -3.50 -8.44 -1.14
C ASP A 219 -4.88 -8.63 -0.50
N PHE A 220 -5.53 -9.78 -0.73
CA PHE A 220 -6.78 -10.13 -0.04
C PHE A 220 -6.59 -10.21 1.48
N LEU A 221 -5.50 -10.85 1.95
CA LEU A 221 -5.22 -10.99 3.38
C LEU A 221 -4.83 -9.66 4.04
N PHE A 222 -4.12 -8.79 3.33
CA PHE A 222 -3.64 -7.52 3.87
C PHE A 222 -4.69 -6.40 3.78
N LEU A 223 -5.44 -6.31 2.68
CA LEU A 223 -6.40 -5.23 2.43
C LEU A 223 -7.84 -5.62 2.80
N GLY A 224 -8.16 -6.91 2.85
CA GLY A 224 -9.52 -7.41 3.05
C GLY A 224 -10.11 -7.04 4.41
N THR A 225 -11.33 -6.51 4.43
CA THR A 225 -12.01 -6.11 5.67
C THR A 225 -12.16 -7.26 6.64
N VAL A 226 -12.47 -8.47 6.14
CA VAL A 226 -12.69 -9.65 6.98
C VAL A 226 -11.41 -10.04 7.72
N THR A 227 -10.28 -10.09 7.03
CA THR A 227 -8.98 -10.50 7.58
C THR A 227 -8.39 -9.44 8.52
N ARG A 228 -8.71 -8.16 8.29
CA ARG A 228 -8.23 -7.03 9.10
C ARG A 228 -9.16 -6.69 10.28
N ALA A 229 -10.37 -7.26 10.32
CA ALA A 229 -11.31 -7.02 11.41
C ALA A 229 -10.85 -7.60 12.76
N GLY A 230 -9.84 -8.45 12.80
CA GLY A 230 -9.33 -9.07 14.04
C GLY A 230 -9.01 -8.06 15.13
N GLY A 231 -8.27 -6.98 14.81
CA GLY A 231 -7.97 -5.89 15.74
C GLY A 231 -9.21 -5.13 16.21
N LEU A 232 -10.17 -4.88 15.30
CA LEU A 232 -11.46 -4.26 15.65
C LEU A 232 -12.24 -5.11 16.65
N PHE A 233 -12.28 -6.42 16.47
CA PHE A 233 -12.94 -7.34 17.39
C PHE A 233 -12.22 -7.44 18.75
N LEU A 234 -10.88 -7.43 18.79
CA LEU A 234 -10.11 -7.37 20.05
C LEU A 234 -10.42 -6.09 20.82
N GLY A 235 -10.43 -4.94 20.14
CA GLY A 235 -10.81 -3.67 20.73
C GLY A 235 -12.25 -3.67 21.25
N ALA A 236 -13.18 -4.25 20.50
CA ALA A 236 -14.58 -4.39 20.90
C ALA A 236 -14.74 -5.32 22.13
N ALA A 237 -14.01 -6.42 22.18
CA ALA A 237 -13.97 -7.30 23.34
C ALA A 237 -13.45 -6.57 24.59
N LEU A 238 -12.35 -5.81 24.42
CA LEU A 238 -11.83 -4.97 25.50
C LEU A 238 -12.91 -4.01 26.02
N ALA A 239 -13.69 -3.36 25.15
CA ALA A 239 -14.75 -2.45 25.55
C ALA A 239 -15.87 -3.11 26.36
N VAL A 240 -16.15 -4.38 26.11
CA VAL A 240 -17.14 -5.15 26.87
C VAL A 240 -16.66 -5.44 28.29
N PHE A 241 -15.40 -5.90 28.42
CA PHE A 241 -14.86 -6.32 29.72
C PHE A 241 -14.21 -5.17 30.49
N TRP A 242 -13.72 -4.15 29.80
CA TRP A 242 -12.91 -3.07 30.35
C TRP A 242 -13.61 -1.72 30.19
N ARG A 243 -14.63 -1.48 31.03
CA ARG A 243 -15.45 -0.25 30.99
C ARG A 243 -14.82 0.82 31.91
N PRO A 244 -14.26 1.90 31.39
CA PRO A 244 -13.56 2.90 32.22
C PRO A 244 -14.40 3.46 33.37
N TRP A 245 -15.71 3.63 33.15
CA TRP A 245 -16.62 4.15 34.18
C TRP A 245 -16.89 3.16 35.33
N LEU A 246 -16.75 1.87 35.11
CA LEU A 246 -16.89 0.85 36.16
C LEU A 246 -15.57 0.60 36.89
N LEU A 247 -14.42 0.85 36.24
CA LEU A 247 -13.11 0.67 36.85
C LEU A 247 -12.89 1.60 38.03
N GLN A 248 -13.46 2.82 38.02
CA GLN A 248 -13.30 3.80 39.09
C GLN A 248 -13.81 3.29 40.45
N THR A 249 -14.79 2.39 40.47
CA THR A 249 -15.42 1.83 41.68
C THR A 249 -15.02 0.39 41.94
N SER A 250 -14.18 -0.23 41.09
CA SER A 250 -13.80 -1.62 41.18
C SER A 250 -12.47 -1.81 41.93
N PRO A 251 -12.24 -2.93 42.63
CA PRO A 251 -10.96 -3.23 43.26
C PRO A 251 -9.78 -3.27 42.29
N ILE A 252 -10.03 -3.63 41.03
CA ILE A 252 -9.00 -3.67 39.99
C ILE A 252 -8.55 -2.24 39.62
N GLY A 253 -9.43 -1.25 39.73
CA GLY A 253 -9.13 0.15 39.46
C GLY A 253 -8.10 0.78 40.41
N THR A 254 -7.81 0.17 41.55
CA THR A 254 -6.76 0.62 42.48
C THR A 254 -5.39 0.03 42.18
N ARG A 255 -5.29 -0.96 41.26
CA ARG A 255 -4.03 -1.67 40.95
C ARG A 255 -3.18 -0.97 39.88
N GLY A 256 -2.92 0.33 40.01
CA GLY A 256 -2.19 1.13 39.01
C GLY A 256 -0.83 0.59 38.62
N GLN A 257 -0.04 0.12 39.61
CA GLN A 257 1.29 -0.44 39.33
C GLN A 257 1.26 -1.71 38.46
N LEU A 258 0.24 -2.57 38.64
CA LEU A 258 0.06 -3.73 37.76
C LEU A 258 -0.18 -3.28 36.32
N PHE A 259 -1.01 -2.24 36.13
CA PHE A 259 -1.31 -1.72 34.78
C PHE A 259 -0.17 -0.86 34.19
N ASP A 260 0.70 -0.29 35.01
CA ASP A 260 1.97 0.24 34.56
C ASP A 260 2.89 -0.88 34.00
N GLY A 261 2.91 -2.06 34.64
CA GLY A 261 3.57 -3.25 34.10
C GLY A 261 2.94 -3.78 32.80
N VAL A 262 1.60 -3.84 32.75
CA VAL A 262 0.84 -4.21 31.51
C VAL A 262 1.11 -3.23 30.38
N PHE A 263 1.22 -1.93 30.69
CA PHE A 263 1.59 -0.90 29.72
C PHE A 263 2.97 -1.14 29.13
N LEU A 264 3.97 -1.37 29.99
CA LEU A 264 5.35 -1.62 29.53
C LEU A 264 5.44 -2.92 28.72
N ALA A 265 4.75 -3.98 29.13
CA ALA A 265 4.67 -5.23 28.36
C ALA A 265 4.02 -5.02 26.99
N GLY A 266 2.91 -4.27 26.93
CA GLY A 266 2.25 -3.93 25.67
C GLY A 266 3.14 -3.07 24.76
N LEU A 267 3.78 -2.05 25.31
CA LEU A 267 4.72 -1.20 24.57
C LEU A 267 5.93 -1.99 24.06
N GLY A 268 6.48 -2.87 24.90
CA GLY A 268 7.54 -3.81 24.53
C GLY A 268 7.10 -4.74 23.40
N GLY A 269 5.89 -5.29 23.48
CA GLY A 269 5.30 -6.11 22.41
C GLY A 269 5.16 -5.35 21.10
N LEU A 270 4.73 -4.09 21.13
CA LEU A 270 4.68 -3.23 19.92
C LEU A 270 6.08 -2.93 19.37
N ALA A 271 7.06 -2.68 20.26
CA ALA A 271 8.45 -2.44 19.83
C ALA A 271 9.06 -3.69 19.20
N VAL A 272 8.87 -4.86 19.80
CA VAL A 272 9.30 -6.15 19.22
C VAL A 272 8.61 -6.39 17.87
N SER A 273 7.31 -6.12 17.78
CA SER A 273 6.57 -6.24 16.51
C SER A 273 7.17 -5.33 15.42
N ALA A 274 7.49 -4.08 15.77
CA ALA A 274 8.09 -3.13 14.83
C ALA A 274 9.51 -3.53 14.38
N ALA A 275 10.24 -4.27 15.23
CA ALA A 275 11.57 -4.79 14.90
C ALA A 275 11.54 -6.08 14.08
N VAL A 276 10.57 -6.98 14.37
CA VAL A 276 10.51 -8.34 13.78
C VAL A 276 9.71 -8.37 12.50
N PHE A 277 8.49 -7.78 12.51
CA PHE A 277 7.59 -7.89 11.35
C PHE A 277 7.99 -6.94 10.22
N ARG A 278 7.86 -7.43 9.00
CA ARG A 278 8.24 -6.72 7.76
C ARG A 278 7.12 -6.78 6.74
N ASP A 279 7.11 -5.84 5.82
CA ASP A 279 6.16 -5.76 4.69
C ASP A 279 6.73 -6.28 3.37
N VAL A 280 7.95 -6.76 3.36
CA VAL A 280 8.65 -7.28 2.18
C VAL A 280 8.98 -8.74 2.39
N VAL A 281 8.70 -9.56 1.37
CA VAL A 281 9.16 -10.95 1.31
C VAL A 281 10.68 -10.93 1.19
N ASP A 282 11.37 -11.40 2.21
CA ASP A 282 12.80 -11.68 2.10
C ASP A 282 12.96 -13.10 1.56
N THR A 283 13.19 -13.21 0.26
CA THR A 283 13.32 -14.50 -0.43
C THR A 283 14.67 -15.17 -0.20
N THR A 284 15.56 -14.51 0.55
CA THR A 284 16.90 -15.03 0.85
C THR A 284 16.96 -15.83 2.15
N ASP A 285 16.02 -15.62 3.05
CA ASP A 285 15.96 -16.38 4.29
C ASP A 285 15.34 -17.76 4.03
N VAL A 286 16.16 -18.79 4.08
CA VAL A 286 15.71 -20.18 4.20
C VAL A 286 15.14 -20.36 5.60
N GLY A 287 13.86 -20.04 5.77
CA GLY A 287 13.19 -20.13 7.05
C GLY A 287 11.95 -19.23 7.17
N THR A 288 11.40 -19.16 8.36
CA THR A 288 10.24 -18.32 8.65
C THR A 288 10.68 -16.85 8.79
N THR A 289 10.37 -16.03 7.80
CA THR A 289 10.74 -14.61 7.79
C THR A 289 9.80 -13.77 8.65
N GLY A 290 10.18 -12.54 8.97
CA GLY A 290 9.31 -11.58 9.66
C GLY A 290 8.03 -11.25 8.89
N TYR A 291 8.03 -11.45 7.58
CA TYR A 291 6.87 -11.35 6.71
C TYR A 291 5.92 -12.55 6.87
N ASP A 292 6.46 -13.76 6.88
CA ASP A 292 5.67 -14.98 7.12
C ASP A 292 5.01 -14.96 8.50
N LEU A 293 5.78 -14.57 9.53
CA LEU A 293 5.29 -14.46 10.91
C LEU A 293 4.14 -13.45 11.03
N LEU A 294 4.17 -12.37 10.23
CA LEU A 294 3.11 -11.36 10.21
C LEU A 294 1.75 -11.99 9.90
N PHE A 295 1.66 -12.82 8.85
CA PHE A 295 0.42 -13.48 8.44
C PHE A 295 0.10 -14.74 9.27
N ARG A 296 1.10 -15.36 9.90
CA ARG A 296 0.92 -16.55 10.76
C ARG A 296 0.64 -16.19 12.22
N GLY A 297 0.00 -15.06 12.49
CA GLY A 297 -0.43 -14.63 13.83
C GLY A 297 0.13 -13.29 14.27
N GLY A 298 1.03 -12.67 13.51
CA GLY A 298 1.65 -11.38 13.85
C GLY A 298 0.63 -10.27 14.06
N PHE A 299 -0.40 -10.15 13.21
CA PHE A 299 -1.46 -9.15 13.39
C PHE A 299 -2.22 -9.35 14.70
N PHE A 300 -2.50 -10.60 15.07
CA PHE A 300 -3.18 -10.91 16.33
C PHE A 300 -2.30 -10.55 17.54
N PHE A 301 -1.00 -10.83 17.47
CA PHE A 301 -0.02 -10.44 18.51
C PHE A 301 0.05 -8.91 18.68
N VAL A 302 0.14 -8.16 17.58
CA VAL A 302 0.09 -6.68 17.60
C VAL A 302 -1.23 -6.19 18.21
N GLY A 303 -2.33 -6.86 17.86
CA GLY A 303 -3.64 -6.59 18.45
C GLY A 303 -3.67 -6.77 19.96
N LEU A 304 -3.11 -7.86 20.50
CA LEU A 304 -3.00 -8.12 21.95
C LEU A 304 -2.10 -7.10 22.66
N ALA A 305 -0.95 -6.75 22.07
CA ALA A 305 -0.07 -5.71 22.60
C ALA A 305 -0.78 -4.35 22.66
N SER A 306 -1.58 -4.03 21.62
CA SER A 306 -2.40 -2.82 21.57
C SER A 306 -3.49 -2.82 22.63
N VAL A 307 -4.16 -3.96 22.87
CA VAL A 307 -5.15 -4.14 23.94
C VAL A 307 -4.52 -3.82 25.29
N ALA A 308 -3.30 -4.33 25.58
CA ALA A 308 -2.57 -4.05 26.81
C ALA A 308 -2.29 -2.55 27.01
N VAL A 309 -1.78 -1.88 25.96
CA VAL A 309 -1.53 -0.43 26.00
C VAL A 309 -2.81 0.36 26.21
N ILE A 310 -3.89 0.03 25.50
CA ILE A 310 -5.18 0.73 25.60
C ILE A 310 -5.83 0.49 26.98
N ALA A 311 -5.78 -0.74 27.51
CA ALA A 311 -6.32 -1.07 28.82
C ALA A 311 -5.65 -0.23 29.92
N ALA A 312 -4.33 -0.07 29.85
CA ALA A 312 -3.57 0.79 30.77
C ALA A 312 -3.85 2.29 30.55
N ALA A 313 -3.98 2.72 29.29
CA ALA A 313 -4.24 4.13 28.95
C ALA A 313 -5.59 4.65 29.47
N VAL A 314 -6.59 3.75 29.69
CA VAL A 314 -7.89 4.12 30.25
C VAL A 314 -8.04 3.72 31.72
N HIS A 315 -7.01 3.11 32.32
CA HIS A 315 -7.04 2.71 33.72
C HIS A 315 -6.90 3.94 34.64
N PRO A 316 -7.76 4.08 35.66
CA PRO A 316 -7.84 5.33 36.44
C PRO A 316 -6.58 5.66 37.24
N THR A 317 -5.80 4.67 37.65
CA THR A 317 -4.62 4.84 38.52
C THR A 317 -3.30 4.40 37.89
N ALA A 318 -3.25 3.98 36.61
CA ALA A 318 -2.01 3.71 35.90
C ALA A 318 -1.28 5.03 35.60
N THR A 319 -0.09 5.21 36.16
CA THR A 319 0.62 6.50 36.10
C THR A 319 1.51 6.62 34.86
N MET A 320 2.19 5.55 34.44
CA MET A 320 3.13 5.57 33.32
C MET A 320 2.44 5.87 31.99
N ALA A 321 1.33 5.17 31.69
CA ALA A 321 0.56 5.41 30.48
C ALA A 321 0.07 6.86 30.40
N HIS A 322 -0.42 7.43 31.50
CA HIS A 322 -0.90 8.81 31.55
C HIS A 322 0.25 9.83 31.39
N ARG A 323 1.42 9.58 32.00
CA ARG A 323 2.58 10.48 31.90
C ARG A 323 3.17 10.46 30.49
N LEU A 324 3.38 9.27 29.91
CA LEU A 324 4.05 9.11 28.62
C LEU A 324 3.12 9.46 27.45
N LEU A 325 1.86 9.04 27.49
CA LEU A 325 0.91 9.23 26.40
C LEU A 325 -0.05 10.41 26.60
N GLY A 326 -0.35 10.78 27.85
CA GLY A 326 -1.28 11.87 28.17
C GLY A 326 -0.67 13.28 28.16
N ASN A 327 0.60 13.45 27.81
CA ASN A 327 1.26 14.74 27.75
C ASN A 327 0.71 15.64 26.61
N ARG A 328 1.03 16.94 26.68
CA ARG A 328 0.50 17.95 25.75
C ARG A 328 0.86 17.67 24.28
N VAL A 329 2.08 17.19 24.01
CA VAL A 329 2.56 16.93 22.65
C VAL A 329 1.83 15.74 22.06
N MET A 330 1.80 14.60 22.78
CA MET A 330 1.10 13.39 22.34
C MET A 330 -0.40 13.63 22.13
N THR A 331 -1.03 14.35 23.05
CA THR A 331 -2.45 14.72 22.94
C THR A 331 -2.70 15.65 21.75
N TYR A 332 -1.80 16.60 21.47
CA TYR A 332 -1.91 17.49 20.31
C TYR A 332 -1.86 16.71 19.00
N ILE A 333 -0.86 15.83 18.83
CA ILE A 333 -0.70 14.96 17.66
C ILE A 333 -1.89 14.01 17.54
N GLY A 334 -2.29 13.37 18.62
CA GLY A 334 -3.37 12.38 18.62
C GLY A 334 -4.73 12.95 18.22
N ARG A 335 -5.06 14.18 18.65
CA ARG A 335 -6.28 14.87 18.20
C ARG A 335 -6.29 15.18 16.71
N ARG A 336 -5.12 15.29 16.09
CA ARG A 336 -4.91 15.59 14.68
C ARG A 336 -4.51 14.35 13.87
N SER A 337 -4.45 13.18 14.51
CA SER A 337 -3.99 11.94 13.88
C SER A 337 -4.75 11.59 12.60
N TYR A 338 -6.05 11.89 12.54
CA TYR A 338 -6.86 11.68 11.35
C TYR A 338 -6.40 12.54 10.17
N GLY A 339 -6.27 13.85 10.36
CA GLY A 339 -5.78 14.75 9.30
C GLY A 339 -4.33 14.44 8.91
N LEU A 340 -3.45 14.17 9.91
CA LEU A 340 -2.07 13.77 9.62
C LEU A 340 -2.01 12.49 8.79
N TYR A 341 -2.85 11.49 9.11
CA TYR A 341 -2.96 10.27 8.32
C TYR A 341 -3.49 10.54 6.91
N LEU A 342 -4.44 11.46 6.73
CA LEU A 342 -4.99 11.81 5.43
C LEU A 342 -3.97 12.52 4.53
N TYR A 343 -3.23 13.51 5.06
CA TYR A 343 -2.44 14.41 4.23
C TYR A 343 -0.98 13.95 4.03
N HIS A 344 -0.38 13.17 4.97
CA HIS A 344 1.03 12.80 4.84
C HIS A 344 1.34 11.99 3.58
N TRP A 345 0.51 11.00 3.26
CA TRP A 345 0.77 10.10 2.14
C TRP A 345 0.73 10.81 0.78
N PRO A 346 -0.33 11.57 0.41
CA PRO A 346 -0.30 12.35 -0.83
C PRO A 346 0.87 13.32 -0.91
N VAL A 347 1.20 14.02 0.19
CA VAL A 347 2.36 14.93 0.24
C VAL A 347 3.65 14.18 -0.08
N PHE A 348 3.88 13.00 0.51
CA PHE A 348 5.05 12.19 0.22
C PHE A 348 5.04 11.66 -1.22
N GLN A 349 3.90 11.20 -1.72
CA GLN A 349 3.77 10.66 -3.08
C GLN A 349 4.01 11.74 -4.14
N LEU A 350 3.48 12.94 -3.95
CA LEU A 350 3.69 14.06 -4.85
C LEU A 350 5.16 14.47 -4.89
N TYR A 351 5.84 14.49 -3.75
CA TYR A 351 7.26 14.82 -3.68
C TYR A 351 8.14 13.74 -4.33
N ARG A 352 7.82 12.47 -4.14
CA ARG A 352 8.57 11.33 -4.73
C ARG A 352 8.58 11.30 -6.25
N ARG A 353 7.62 11.95 -6.91
CA ARG A 353 7.65 12.13 -8.36
C ARG A 353 8.89 12.89 -8.84
N PHE A 354 9.49 13.70 -7.96
CA PHE A 354 10.67 14.53 -8.28
C PHE A 354 11.94 14.03 -7.62
N ALA A 355 11.86 13.40 -6.45
CA ALA A 355 13.02 13.14 -5.57
C ALA A 355 13.36 11.65 -5.34
N GLY A 356 12.57 10.70 -5.89
CA GLY A 356 12.79 9.26 -5.68
C GLY A 356 12.07 8.69 -4.44
N GLN A 357 12.35 7.42 -4.11
CA GLN A 357 11.51 6.63 -3.19
C GLN A 357 11.79 6.84 -1.70
N GLY A 358 13.01 6.97 -1.28
CA GLY A 358 13.39 7.15 0.13
C GLY A 358 13.58 8.63 0.47
N LEU A 359 12.84 9.15 1.45
CA LEU A 359 13.06 10.52 1.90
C LEU A 359 14.31 10.59 2.79
N THR A 360 15.09 11.64 2.61
CA THR A 360 16.15 12.02 3.55
C THR A 360 15.56 12.60 4.84
N PRO A 361 16.29 12.62 5.96
CA PRO A 361 15.79 13.22 7.21
C PRO A 361 15.35 14.68 7.06
N TYR A 362 16.03 15.45 6.24
CA TYR A 362 15.69 16.86 5.97
C TYR A 362 14.36 16.98 5.22
N GLU A 363 14.19 16.25 4.13
CA GLU A 363 12.94 16.19 3.36
C GLU A 363 11.78 15.71 4.21
N PHE A 364 12.00 14.70 5.04
CA PHE A 364 11.02 14.21 5.98
C PHE A 364 10.49 15.31 6.89
N VAL A 365 11.38 16.08 7.51
CA VAL A 365 10.97 17.18 8.41
C VAL A 365 10.14 18.21 7.65
N LEU A 366 10.57 18.65 6.47
CA LEU A 366 9.84 19.64 5.67
C LEU A 366 8.46 19.14 5.25
N LEU A 367 8.37 17.91 4.77
CA LEU A 367 7.11 17.33 4.29
C LEU A 367 6.15 17.02 5.44
N VAL A 368 6.64 16.61 6.61
CA VAL A 368 5.82 16.46 7.81
C VAL A 368 5.29 17.80 8.30
N LEU A 369 6.10 18.85 8.28
CA LEU A 369 5.65 20.21 8.61
C LEU A 369 4.57 20.69 7.63
N LEU A 370 4.71 20.41 6.33
CA LEU A 370 3.69 20.71 5.33
C LEU A 370 2.40 19.90 5.60
N ALA A 371 2.51 18.60 5.84
CA ALA A 371 1.36 17.75 6.18
C ALA A 371 0.66 18.22 7.47
N LEU A 372 1.42 18.66 8.48
CA LEU A 372 0.90 19.23 9.72
C LEU A 372 0.19 20.57 9.47
N ALA A 373 0.74 21.44 8.61
CA ALA A 373 0.12 22.70 8.23
C ALA A 373 -1.22 22.46 7.52
N LEU A 374 -1.26 21.55 6.54
CA LEU A 374 -2.49 21.16 5.85
C LEU A 374 -3.52 20.56 6.82
N THR A 375 -3.06 19.72 7.75
CA THR A 375 -3.90 19.16 8.81
C THR A 375 -4.50 20.25 9.69
N GLU A 376 -3.71 21.21 10.13
CA GLU A 376 -4.18 22.30 11.00
C GLU A 376 -5.16 23.22 10.28
N LEU A 377 -4.90 23.53 9.01
CA LEU A 377 -5.83 24.31 8.17
C LEU A 377 -7.17 23.55 8.00
N SER A 378 -7.11 22.27 7.64
CA SER A 378 -8.30 21.43 7.53
C SER A 378 -9.05 21.34 8.85
N PHE A 379 -8.35 21.07 9.96
CA PHE A 379 -8.94 20.96 11.28
C PHE A 379 -9.66 22.23 11.72
N ARG A 380 -9.03 23.40 11.55
CA ARG A 380 -9.61 24.68 12.01
C ARG A 380 -10.73 25.20 11.12
N TYR A 381 -10.56 25.10 9.79
CA TYR A 381 -11.44 25.78 8.83
C TYR A 381 -12.49 24.87 8.21
N VAL A 382 -12.30 23.53 8.25
CA VAL A 382 -13.21 22.56 7.65
C VAL A 382 -13.85 21.66 8.72
N GLU A 383 -13.05 20.93 9.48
CA GLU A 383 -13.56 19.91 10.40
C GLU A 383 -14.32 20.53 11.58
N MET A 384 -13.70 21.48 12.30
CA MET A 384 -14.31 22.08 13.49
C MET A 384 -15.60 22.85 13.18
N PRO A 385 -15.70 23.70 12.13
CA PRO A 385 -16.94 24.37 11.78
C PRO A 385 -18.11 23.44 11.46
N VAL A 386 -17.82 22.32 10.75
CA VAL A 386 -18.85 21.32 10.44
C VAL A 386 -19.25 20.53 11.69
N ARG A 387 -18.28 20.14 12.51
CA ARG A 387 -18.48 19.39 13.75
C ARG A 387 -19.29 20.19 14.78
N ASP A 388 -19.01 21.47 14.91
CA ASP A 388 -19.72 22.39 15.82
C ASP A 388 -21.09 22.83 15.28
N GLY A 389 -21.45 22.42 14.06
CA GLY A 389 -22.71 22.80 13.42
C GLY A 389 -22.78 24.26 12.96
N ARG A 390 -21.63 25.00 12.91
CA ARG A 390 -21.56 26.41 12.47
C ARG A 390 -22.06 26.58 11.03
N PHE A 391 -21.85 25.59 10.18
CA PHE A 391 -22.37 25.61 8.81
C PHE A 391 -23.93 25.65 8.79
N GLY A 392 -24.56 24.83 9.62
CA GLY A 392 -26.03 24.83 9.73
C GLY A 392 -26.59 26.11 10.31
N THR A 393 -25.91 26.74 11.31
CA THR A 393 -26.29 28.03 11.86
C THR A 393 -26.08 29.16 10.84
N TRP A 394 -24.96 29.16 10.13
CA TRP A 394 -24.68 30.08 9.04
C TRP A 394 -25.74 30.03 7.94
N TRP A 395 -26.14 28.80 7.52
CA TRP A 395 -27.19 28.62 6.50
C TRP A 395 -28.55 29.13 6.96
N ARG A 396 -28.94 28.84 8.20
CA ARG A 396 -30.20 29.36 8.80
C ARG A 396 -30.18 30.89 8.91
N ASN A 397 -29.11 31.48 9.40
CA ASN A 397 -28.96 32.92 9.50
C ASN A 397 -29.03 33.57 8.11
N ARG A 398 -28.40 33.00 7.11
CA ARG A 398 -28.43 33.47 5.72
C ARG A 398 -29.83 33.41 5.11
N ARG A 399 -30.59 32.37 5.43
CA ARG A 399 -31.99 32.25 5.01
C ARG A 399 -32.89 33.30 5.70
N ALA A 400 -32.66 33.56 6.98
CA ALA A 400 -33.33 34.60 7.74
C ALA A 400 -32.97 36.02 7.22
N GLU A 401 -31.66 36.29 6.94
CA GLU A 401 -31.20 37.56 6.34
C GLU A 401 -31.88 37.83 4.99
N ARG A 402 -32.03 36.82 4.15
CA ARG A 402 -32.74 36.92 2.86
C ARG A 402 -34.22 37.19 3.05
N GLY A 403 -34.87 36.51 4.01
CA GLY A 403 -36.29 36.74 4.32
C GLY A 403 -36.57 38.10 4.94
N ALA A 404 -35.61 38.69 5.65
CA ALA A 404 -35.70 40.01 6.27
C ALA A 404 -35.28 41.16 5.33
N GLY A 405 -34.97 40.91 4.06
CA GLY A 405 -34.58 41.94 3.09
C GLY A 405 -33.27 42.68 3.42
N VAL A 406 -32.38 42.11 4.25
CA VAL A 406 -31.13 42.73 4.69
C VAL A 406 -30.22 43.04 3.50
N GLN A 407 -29.98 44.34 3.26
CA GLN A 407 -29.04 44.76 2.21
C GLN A 407 -27.59 44.58 2.69
N LEU A 408 -26.88 43.72 2.02
CA LEU A 408 -25.45 43.49 2.29
C LEU A 408 -24.59 44.57 1.64
N SER A 409 -23.54 45.02 2.33
CA SER A 409 -22.54 45.90 1.75
C SER A 409 -21.92 45.30 0.48
N VAL A 410 -21.51 46.14 -0.47
CA VAL A 410 -20.87 45.72 -1.74
C VAL A 410 -19.64 44.83 -1.47
N ALA A 411 -18.82 45.19 -0.48
CA ALA A 411 -17.65 44.42 -0.07
C ALA A 411 -18.03 43.01 0.41
N THR A 412 -19.06 42.89 1.24
CA THR A 412 -19.56 41.60 1.74
C THR A 412 -20.15 40.77 0.60
N ARG A 413 -20.87 41.39 -0.34
CA ARG A 413 -21.42 40.71 -1.51
C ARG A 413 -20.32 40.18 -2.42
N ARG A 414 -19.29 41.00 -2.73
CA ARG A 414 -18.11 40.58 -3.53
C ARG A 414 -17.34 39.44 -2.86
N ARG A 415 -17.05 39.53 -1.57
CA ARG A 415 -16.39 38.48 -0.80
C ARG A 415 -17.19 37.17 -0.81
N ARG A 416 -18.49 37.23 -0.60
CA ARG A 416 -19.40 36.07 -0.64
C ARG A 416 -19.48 35.46 -2.05
N ALA A 417 -19.52 36.29 -3.10
CA ALA A 417 -19.52 35.83 -4.49
C ALA A 417 -18.18 35.15 -4.84
N GLY A 418 -17.04 35.72 -4.42
CA GLY A 418 -15.73 35.09 -4.63
C GLY A 418 -15.60 33.74 -3.93
N VAL A 419 -16.00 33.63 -2.66
CA VAL A 419 -16.01 32.36 -1.95
C VAL A 419 -16.92 31.34 -2.63
N LEU A 420 -18.11 31.75 -3.08
CA LEU A 420 -19.04 30.87 -3.79
C LEU A 420 -18.45 30.43 -5.13
N ALA A 421 -17.88 31.36 -5.91
CA ALA A 421 -17.25 31.07 -7.18
C ALA A 421 -16.12 30.02 -7.01
N VAL A 422 -15.20 30.24 -6.08
CA VAL A 422 -14.13 29.28 -5.78
C VAL A 422 -14.71 27.92 -5.34
N SER A 423 -15.73 27.92 -4.47
CA SER A 423 -16.34 26.69 -3.96
C SER A 423 -17.13 25.90 -5.02
N VAL A 424 -17.46 26.50 -6.15
CA VAL A 424 -18.18 25.83 -7.25
C VAL A 424 -17.25 25.57 -8.42
N VAL A 425 -16.46 26.56 -8.84
CA VAL A 425 -15.61 26.47 -10.03
C VAL A 425 -14.50 25.42 -9.87
N LEU A 426 -13.82 25.40 -8.71
CA LEU A 426 -12.76 24.44 -8.49
C LEU A 426 -13.26 22.98 -8.48
N PRO A 427 -14.31 22.63 -7.70
CA PRO A 427 -14.86 21.27 -7.78
C PRO A 427 -15.40 20.92 -9.16
N ALA A 428 -16.08 21.87 -9.85
CA ALA A 428 -16.58 21.62 -11.19
C ALA A 428 -15.44 21.35 -12.19
N PHE A 429 -14.37 22.13 -12.14
CA PHE A 429 -13.18 21.90 -12.96
C PHE A 429 -12.56 20.53 -12.69
N ALA A 430 -12.37 20.15 -11.41
CA ALA A 430 -11.82 18.85 -11.05
C ALA A 430 -12.74 17.69 -11.51
N LEU A 431 -14.06 17.83 -11.35
CA LEU A 431 -15.04 16.83 -11.78
C LEU A 431 -15.08 16.68 -13.31
N ILE A 432 -15.06 17.79 -14.06
CA ILE A 432 -15.00 17.77 -15.53
C ILE A 432 -13.71 17.10 -15.97
N SER A 433 -12.56 17.49 -15.39
CA SER A 433 -11.27 16.90 -15.71
C SER A 433 -11.23 15.40 -15.43
N LEU A 434 -11.78 14.94 -14.31
CA LEU A 434 -11.90 13.52 -13.98
C LEU A 434 -12.85 12.78 -14.94
N ALA A 435 -13.99 13.39 -15.28
CA ALA A 435 -15.00 12.76 -16.15
C ALA A 435 -14.50 12.59 -17.59
N THR A 436 -13.75 13.57 -18.10
CA THR A 436 -13.22 13.58 -19.47
C THR A 436 -11.85 12.91 -19.60
N ALA A 437 -11.20 12.52 -18.50
CA ALA A 437 -9.90 11.87 -18.54
C ALA A 437 -9.98 10.47 -19.14
N GLU A 438 -9.13 10.19 -20.10
CA GLU A 438 -8.90 8.83 -20.59
C GLU A 438 -8.07 8.03 -19.59
N VAL A 439 -8.36 6.73 -19.48
CA VAL A 439 -7.50 5.81 -18.75
C VAL A 439 -6.26 5.56 -19.62
N LYS A 440 -5.16 6.15 -19.22
CA LYS A 440 -3.86 5.91 -19.87
C LYS A 440 -3.03 4.98 -19.00
N LEU A 441 -2.29 4.11 -19.63
CA LEU A 441 -1.19 3.42 -18.95
C LEU A 441 -0.20 4.48 -18.46
N ASN A 442 0.44 4.25 -17.31
CA ASN A 442 1.53 5.12 -16.88
C ASN A 442 2.65 5.09 -17.95
N ASP A 443 3.49 6.12 -17.98
CA ASP A 443 4.53 6.27 -19.01
C ASP A 443 5.41 5.01 -19.14
N ILE A 444 5.69 4.34 -18.01
CA ILE A 444 6.45 3.09 -17.97
C ILE A 444 5.64 1.94 -18.59
N SER A 445 4.38 1.77 -18.18
CA SER A 445 3.52 0.71 -18.71
C SER A 445 3.22 0.91 -20.19
N GLN A 446 3.10 2.16 -20.64
CA GLN A 446 2.92 2.51 -22.04
C GLN A 446 4.19 2.19 -22.85
N SER A 447 5.36 2.63 -22.40
CA SER A 447 6.65 2.32 -23.02
C SER A 447 6.90 0.82 -23.12
N LEU A 448 6.56 0.07 -22.07
CA LEU A 448 6.68 -1.38 -22.07
C LEU A 448 5.67 -2.08 -23.00
N ALA A 449 4.45 -1.54 -23.12
CA ALA A 449 3.46 -2.06 -24.07
C ALA A 449 3.84 -1.76 -25.53
N GLU A 450 4.37 -0.57 -25.79
CA GLU A 450 4.93 -0.19 -27.10
C GLU A 450 6.12 -1.07 -27.49
N SER A 451 7.00 -1.38 -26.52
CA SER A 451 8.14 -2.28 -26.73
C SER A 451 7.68 -3.72 -26.98
N GLU A 452 6.67 -4.19 -26.27
CA GLU A 452 6.07 -5.50 -26.44
C GLU A 452 5.40 -5.66 -27.83
N SER A 453 4.62 -4.66 -28.28
CA SER A 453 4.03 -4.65 -29.61
C SER A 453 5.09 -4.57 -30.71
N ALA A 454 6.12 -3.76 -30.53
CA ALA A 454 7.21 -3.66 -31.49
C ALA A 454 8.00 -4.98 -31.67
N VAL A 455 8.15 -5.75 -30.59
CA VAL A 455 8.75 -7.10 -30.68
C VAL A 455 7.84 -8.06 -31.47
N VAL A 456 6.52 -8.01 -31.24
CA VAL A 456 5.55 -8.81 -31.99
C VAL A 456 5.57 -8.43 -33.48
N ASP A 457 5.54 -7.13 -33.80
CA ASP A 457 5.59 -6.63 -35.17
C ASP A 457 6.89 -7.05 -35.90
N LEU A 458 8.03 -7.02 -35.20
CA LEU A 458 9.32 -7.45 -35.74
C LEU A 458 9.34 -8.98 -35.99
N LEU A 459 8.76 -9.76 -35.11
CA LEU A 459 8.62 -11.21 -35.28
C LEU A 459 7.66 -11.54 -36.42
N GLU A 460 6.57 -10.82 -36.59
CA GLU A 460 5.65 -10.97 -37.73
C GLU A 460 6.28 -10.55 -39.06
N ALA A 461 7.03 -9.45 -39.09
CA ALA A 461 7.75 -9.01 -40.28
C ALA A 461 8.84 -9.98 -40.73
N GLN A 462 9.48 -10.71 -39.81
CA GLN A 462 10.42 -11.78 -40.13
C GLN A 462 9.71 -13.08 -40.55
N SER A 463 8.40 -13.18 -40.39
CA SER A 463 7.55 -14.33 -40.69
C SER A 463 6.85 -14.28 -42.05
N ALA A 464 7.25 -13.42 -42.98
CA ALA A 464 6.72 -13.39 -44.34
C ALA A 464 6.99 -14.74 -45.05
N PRO A 465 6.02 -15.33 -45.79
CA PRO A 465 5.77 -16.74 -45.83
C PRO A 465 6.73 -17.53 -46.75
N THR A 466 7.43 -18.48 -46.17
CA THR A 466 7.81 -19.68 -46.88
C THR A 466 7.66 -20.90 -45.95
N THR A 467 6.56 -21.62 -46.15
CA THR A 467 6.30 -23.04 -45.82
C THR A 467 6.10 -23.44 -44.35
N VAL A 468 4.87 -23.89 -44.07
CA VAL A 468 4.40 -24.83 -43.04
C VAL A 468 4.96 -24.67 -41.61
N VAL A 469 4.16 -24.02 -40.78
CA VAL A 469 4.35 -23.92 -39.32
C VAL A 469 3.71 -25.11 -38.63
N GLN A 470 4.52 -25.88 -37.91
CA GLN A 470 4.00 -26.74 -36.85
C GLN A 470 4.00 -25.95 -35.55
N THR A 471 2.83 -25.46 -35.14
CA THR A 471 2.62 -24.78 -33.87
C THR A 471 2.55 -25.79 -32.74
N ALA A 472 3.52 -25.78 -31.86
CA ALA A 472 3.35 -26.35 -30.53
C ALA A 472 2.98 -25.24 -29.56
N PRO A 473 1.82 -25.30 -28.85
CA PRO A 473 1.48 -24.31 -27.86
C PRO A 473 2.35 -24.49 -26.61
N ILE A 474 3.18 -23.51 -26.32
CA ILE A 474 3.81 -23.39 -25.00
C ILE A 474 2.82 -22.61 -24.14
N ILE A 475 2.18 -23.30 -23.20
CA ILE A 475 1.34 -22.70 -22.17
C ILE A 475 2.26 -22.10 -21.12
N VAL A 476 2.51 -20.80 -21.18
CA VAL A 476 3.15 -20.04 -20.11
C VAL A 476 2.13 -19.02 -19.62
N GLY A 477 1.61 -19.28 -18.42
CA GLY A 477 0.86 -18.34 -17.64
C GLY A 477 -0.34 -17.67 -18.28
N GLY A 478 -1.47 -18.39 -18.42
CA GLY A 478 -2.84 -17.81 -18.56
C GLY A 478 -3.15 -16.86 -19.71
N GLY A 479 -2.16 -16.46 -20.48
CA GLY A 479 -2.29 -15.77 -21.75
C GLY A 479 -1.58 -16.59 -22.80
N THR A 480 -2.28 -16.92 -23.89
CA THR A 480 -1.65 -17.53 -25.07
C THR A 480 -0.72 -16.49 -25.68
N VAL A 481 0.50 -16.39 -25.15
CA VAL A 481 1.57 -15.77 -25.90
C VAL A 481 2.03 -16.85 -26.85
N THR A 482 1.60 -16.75 -28.07
CA THR A 482 2.15 -17.54 -29.17
C THR A 482 3.60 -17.08 -29.29
N ALA A 483 4.52 -17.81 -28.66
CA ALA A 483 5.94 -17.71 -29.02
C ALA A 483 6.00 -18.27 -30.44
N THR A 484 5.83 -17.41 -31.43
CA THR A 484 6.02 -17.74 -32.83
C THR A 484 7.52 -17.87 -33.02
N THR A 485 8.02 -19.07 -32.78
CA THR A 485 9.37 -19.44 -33.15
C THR A 485 9.37 -19.71 -34.66
N THR A 486 9.44 -18.68 -35.44
CA THR A 486 9.84 -18.78 -36.83
C THR A 486 11.34 -18.71 -36.88
N LEU A 487 11.95 -19.85 -36.71
CA LEU A 487 13.35 -19.99 -37.06
C LEU A 487 13.53 -21.39 -37.66
N ASP A 488 13.65 -21.41 -38.92
CA ASP A 488 14.05 -22.49 -39.82
C ASP A 488 15.41 -23.08 -39.40
N GLY A 489 15.50 -23.80 -38.28
CA GLY A 489 16.73 -24.48 -37.86
C GLY A 489 18.00 -23.63 -37.68
N GLN A 490 17.92 -22.29 -37.87
CA GLN A 490 19.04 -21.38 -37.70
C GLN A 490 19.39 -21.19 -36.23
N LEU A 491 20.68 -21.23 -35.91
CA LEU A 491 21.21 -20.84 -34.60
C LEU A 491 20.91 -19.37 -34.32
N ILE A 492 20.47 -19.08 -33.10
CA ILE A 492 20.32 -17.70 -32.61
C ILE A 492 21.72 -17.18 -32.27
N ASP A 493 22.29 -16.26 -33.07
CA ASP A 493 23.65 -15.76 -32.86
C ASP A 493 23.77 -15.02 -31.51
N VAL A 494 22.90 -14.08 -31.24
CA VAL A 494 22.81 -13.36 -29.97
C VAL A 494 21.41 -13.53 -29.37
N LEU A 495 21.32 -14.21 -28.23
CA LEU A 495 20.08 -14.36 -27.45
C LEU A 495 20.13 -13.43 -26.23
N ALA A 496 19.17 -12.54 -26.08
CA ALA A 496 19.04 -11.66 -24.93
C ALA A 496 17.80 -12.05 -24.10
N ILE A 497 18.01 -12.55 -22.88
CA ILE A 497 16.97 -12.97 -21.95
C ILE A 497 16.85 -11.96 -20.84
N GLY A 498 15.67 -11.38 -20.64
CA GLY A 498 15.49 -10.33 -19.65
C GLY A 498 14.10 -10.21 -19.04
N ASP A 499 14.02 -9.29 -18.07
CA ASP A 499 12.77 -8.86 -17.47
C ASP A 499 12.28 -7.53 -18.08
N SER A 500 11.49 -6.76 -17.32
CA SER A 500 10.92 -5.49 -17.79
C SER A 500 11.97 -4.44 -18.17
N VAL A 501 13.16 -4.47 -17.61
CA VAL A 501 14.23 -3.52 -17.99
C VAL A 501 14.73 -3.82 -19.40
N MET A 502 15.06 -5.04 -19.69
CA MET A 502 15.49 -5.46 -21.04
C MET A 502 14.33 -5.34 -22.04
N LEU A 503 13.08 -5.66 -21.64
CA LEU A 503 11.91 -5.45 -22.48
C LEU A 503 11.78 -3.99 -22.94
N GLY A 504 12.08 -3.03 -22.07
CA GLY A 504 12.08 -1.60 -22.41
C GLY A 504 13.12 -1.20 -23.46
N SER A 505 14.07 -2.08 -23.79
CA SER A 505 15.07 -1.91 -24.85
C SER A 505 15.02 -3.01 -25.91
N ALA A 506 13.94 -3.79 -25.94
CA ALA A 506 13.86 -4.96 -26.80
C ALA A 506 13.91 -4.59 -28.29
N ARG A 507 13.24 -3.50 -28.67
CA ARG A 507 13.29 -2.97 -30.03
C ARG A 507 14.69 -2.60 -30.45
N GLU A 508 15.39 -1.83 -29.63
CA GLU A 508 16.74 -1.33 -29.90
C GLU A 508 17.75 -2.48 -30.00
N LEU A 509 17.61 -3.51 -29.16
CA LEU A 509 18.42 -4.71 -29.21
C LEU A 509 18.14 -5.54 -30.48
N SER A 510 16.85 -5.67 -30.85
CA SER A 510 16.47 -6.40 -32.06
C SER A 510 16.93 -5.71 -33.34
N GLU A 511 16.86 -4.38 -33.40
CA GLU A 511 17.39 -3.56 -34.51
C GLU A 511 18.92 -3.74 -34.68
N ARG A 512 19.64 -4.13 -33.61
CA ARG A 512 21.09 -4.44 -33.62
C ARG A 512 21.39 -5.94 -33.81
N GLY A 513 20.41 -6.74 -34.14
CA GLY A 513 20.55 -8.16 -34.48
C GLY A 513 20.49 -9.15 -33.31
N ALA A 514 20.06 -8.74 -32.12
CA ALA A 514 19.79 -9.66 -31.03
C ALA A 514 18.37 -10.23 -31.13
N THR A 515 18.23 -11.53 -30.84
CA THR A 515 16.93 -12.14 -30.57
C THR A 515 16.59 -11.90 -29.11
N VAL A 516 15.54 -11.15 -28.84
CA VAL A 516 15.17 -10.75 -27.47
C VAL A 516 13.99 -11.59 -26.97
N ASP A 517 14.21 -12.25 -25.84
CA ASP A 517 13.18 -12.93 -25.05
C ASP A 517 13.08 -12.24 -23.67
N ALA A 518 12.30 -11.19 -23.61
CA ALA A 518 12.12 -10.37 -22.41
C ALA A 518 10.63 -10.24 -22.06
N MET A 519 10.31 -10.29 -20.77
CA MET A 519 8.94 -10.27 -20.28
C MET A 519 8.85 -9.54 -18.94
N LYS A 520 7.72 -8.83 -18.72
CA LYS A 520 7.42 -8.20 -17.42
C LYS A 520 7.40 -9.22 -16.29
N ASN A 521 7.97 -8.86 -15.16
CA ASN A 521 8.01 -9.68 -13.93
C ASN A 521 8.72 -11.03 -14.05
N ARG A 522 9.51 -11.26 -15.09
CA ARG A 522 10.27 -12.52 -15.26
C ARG A 522 11.22 -12.74 -14.09
N SER A 523 11.23 -13.97 -13.58
CA SER A 523 12.18 -14.43 -12.56
C SER A 523 13.46 -15.01 -13.19
N THR A 524 14.55 -15.08 -12.41
CA THR A 524 15.80 -15.67 -12.88
C THR A 524 15.65 -17.16 -13.24
N ARG A 525 14.75 -17.88 -12.55
CA ARG A 525 14.52 -19.31 -12.82
C ARG A 525 13.92 -19.58 -14.20
N GLN A 526 13.13 -18.65 -14.72
CA GLN A 526 12.54 -18.79 -16.06
C GLN A 526 13.59 -18.73 -17.19
N ALA A 527 14.75 -18.08 -16.97
CA ALA A 527 15.85 -18.16 -17.92
C ALA A 527 16.33 -19.60 -18.13
N LEU A 528 16.35 -20.43 -17.07
CA LEU A 528 16.73 -21.83 -17.15
C LEU A 528 15.81 -22.62 -18.09
N GLU A 529 14.51 -22.39 -18.03
CA GLU A 529 13.53 -23.04 -18.90
C GLU A 529 13.76 -22.66 -20.37
N ILE A 530 14.01 -21.38 -20.65
CA ILE A 530 14.29 -20.86 -22.00
C ILE A 530 15.57 -21.49 -22.56
N VAL A 531 16.68 -21.44 -21.82
CA VAL A 531 17.94 -21.97 -22.30
C VAL A 531 17.91 -23.48 -22.46
N ASN A 532 17.21 -24.21 -21.58
CA ASN A 532 17.01 -25.65 -21.69
C ASN A 532 16.22 -26.02 -22.95
N TYR A 533 15.11 -25.29 -23.20
CA TYR A 533 14.30 -25.48 -24.40
C TYR A 533 15.14 -25.25 -25.67
N LEU A 534 15.80 -24.07 -25.77
CA LEU A 534 16.61 -23.75 -26.95
C LEU A 534 17.78 -24.71 -27.18
N LYS A 535 18.38 -25.20 -26.09
CA LYS A 535 19.41 -26.26 -26.17
C LYS A 535 18.82 -27.57 -26.69
N SER A 536 17.64 -27.98 -26.22
CA SER A 536 16.98 -29.21 -26.64
C SER A 536 16.64 -29.23 -28.13
N VAL A 537 16.28 -28.07 -28.68
CA VAL A 537 15.98 -27.90 -30.12
C VAL A 537 17.20 -27.46 -30.94
N ARG A 538 18.41 -27.47 -30.36
CA ARG A 538 19.70 -27.13 -30.99
C ARG A 538 19.73 -25.75 -31.64
N ARG A 539 19.10 -24.75 -30.99
CA ARG A 539 18.99 -23.39 -31.50
C ARG A 539 19.78 -22.38 -30.68
N LEU A 540 20.37 -22.80 -29.58
CA LEU A 540 21.21 -21.95 -28.74
C LEU A 540 22.51 -21.61 -29.47
N GLY A 541 22.74 -20.31 -29.72
CA GLY A 541 23.91 -19.82 -30.46
C GLY A 541 25.12 -19.52 -29.58
N SER A 542 25.96 -18.62 -30.08
CA SER A 542 27.31 -18.37 -29.52
C SER A 542 27.30 -17.37 -28.37
N ILE A 543 26.28 -16.50 -28.26
CA ILE A 543 26.21 -15.44 -27.27
C ILE A 543 24.87 -15.46 -26.58
N VAL A 544 24.89 -15.49 -25.24
CA VAL A 544 23.69 -15.36 -24.41
C VAL A 544 23.86 -14.20 -23.44
N VAL A 545 22.93 -13.24 -23.48
CA VAL A 545 22.88 -12.08 -22.57
C VAL A 545 21.76 -12.28 -21.58
N ILE A 546 22.03 -12.12 -20.29
CA ILE A 546 21.03 -12.31 -19.22
C ILE A 546 20.98 -11.08 -18.32
N HIS A 547 19.81 -10.43 -18.25
CA HIS A 547 19.52 -9.36 -17.30
C HIS A 547 18.23 -9.69 -16.54
N LEU A 548 18.38 -10.36 -15.42
CA LEU A 548 17.29 -10.81 -14.55
C LEU A 548 17.65 -10.61 -13.08
N GLY A 549 16.63 -10.47 -12.24
CA GLY A 549 16.79 -10.26 -10.81
C GLY A 549 16.27 -8.89 -10.32
N THR A 550 15.64 -8.09 -11.18
CA THR A 550 15.00 -6.83 -10.78
C THR A 550 13.72 -7.10 -9.99
N ASN A 551 13.05 -8.22 -10.23
CA ASN A 551 11.75 -8.56 -9.65
C ASN A 551 11.82 -9.46 -8.42
N SER A 552 12.85 -10.30 -8.31
CA SER A 552 13.04 -11.25 -7.21
C SER A 552 14.52 -11.43 -6.86
N THR A 553 14.80 -11.86 -5.64
CA THR A 553 16.12 -12.39 -5.31
C THR A 553 16.25 -13.79 -5.90
N THR A 554 17.49 -14.15 -6.24
CA THR A 554 17.84 -15.48 -6.74
C THR A 554 18.83 -16.17 -5.80
N THR A 555 19.11 -17.43 -6.06
CA THR A 555 20.10 -18.21 -5.30
C THR A 555 21.26 -18.61 -6.20
N GLU A 556 22.40 -18.92 -5.59
CA GLU A 556 23.57 -19.41 -6.29
C GLU A 556 23.25 -20.66 -7.10
N ALA A 557 22.44 -21.56 -6.55
CA ALA A 557 22.02 -22.79 -7.22
C ALA A 557 21.31 -22.56 -8.55
N VAL A 558 20.45 -21.51 -8.64
CA VAL A 558 19.76 -21.19 -9.90
C VAL A 558 20.72 -20.69 -10.96
N PHE A 559 21.72 -19.89 -10.59
CA PHE A 559 22.76 -19.48 -11.53
C PHE A 559 23.63 -20.67 -11.96
N ASP A 560 23.99 -21.57 -11.04
CA ASP A 560 24.74 -22.77 -11.34
C ASP A 560 23.97 -23.69 -12.30
N GLU A 561 22.66 -23.89 -12.11
CA GLU A 561 21.79 -24.64 -13.02
C GLU A 561 21.76 -24.02 -14.44
N ILE A 562 21.64 -22.69 -14.55
CA ILE A 562 21.70 -21.98 -15.82
C ILE A 562 23.08 -22.22 -16.49
N MET A 563 24.16 -22.07 -15.74
CA MET A 563 25.52 -22.22 -16.27
C MET A 563 25.88 -23.65 -16.64
N VAL A 564 25.34 -24.67 -15.97
CA VAL A 564 25.43 -26.05 -16.40
C VAL A 564 24.87 -26.23 -17.81
N THR A 565 23.74 -25.58 -18.10
CA THR A 565 23.14 -25.62 -19.45
C THR A 565 23.98 -24.84 -20.46
N LEU A 566 24.53 -23.67 -20.07
CA LEU A 566 25.28 -22.73 -20.93
C LEU A 566 26.79 -22.97 -20.94
N ARG A 567 27.30 -24.06 -20.35
CA ARG A 567 28.75 -24.27 -20.21
C ARG A 567 29.48 -24.31 -21.56
N ASP A 568 28.83 -24.78 -22.62
CA ASP A 568 29.38 -24.90 -23.97
C ASP A 568 29.12 -23.64 -24.83
N THR A 569 28.42 -22.62 -24.29
CA THR A 569 28.17 -21.36 -24.96
C THR A 569 29.44 -20.51 -24.91
N PRO A 570 29.96 -20.03 -26.04
CA PRO A 570 31.23 -19.30 -26.07
C PRO A 570 31.26 -18.04 -25.20
N LEU A 571 30.14 -17.28 -25.12
CA LEU A 571 30.02 -16.09 -24.29
C LEU A 571 28.68 -16.02 -23.62
N VAL A 572 28.69 -15.87 -22.30
CA VAL A 572 27.49 -15.53 -21.49
C VAL A 572 27.74 -14.19 -20.81
N LEU A 573 26.95 -13.17 -21.15
CA LEU A 573 27.02 -11.86 -20.55
C LEU A 573 25.90 -11.70 -19.52
N PHE A 574 26.26 -11.55 -18.25
CA PHE A 574 25.32 -11.16 -17.21
C PHE A 574 25.36 -9.67 -16.96
N LEU A 575 24.22 -9.06 -16.68
CA LEU A 575 24.12 -7.66 -16.22
C LEU A 575 23.79 -7.61 -14.74
N THR A 576 24.44 -6.70 -14.01
CA THR A 576 24.07 -6.40 -12.63
C THR A 576 22.75 -5.65 -12.57
N VAL A 577 22.03 -5.81 -11.47
CA VAL A 577 20.68 -5.27 -11.27
C VAL A 577 20.74 -3.87 -10.65
N HIS A 578 19.95 -2.94 -11.18
CA HIS A 578 19.76 -1.61 -10.59
C HIS A 578 18.29 -1.41 -10.22
N VAL A 579 17.99 -1.45 -8.91
CA VAL A 579 16.64 -1.31 -8.34
C VAL A 579 16.69 -0.57 -7.01
N PRO A 580 15.63 0.16 -6.61
CA PRO A 580 15.60 0.87 -5.32
C PRO A 580 15.50 -0.04 -4.09
N SER A 581 15.54 -1.36 -4.26
CA SER A 581 15.48 -2.36 -3.18
C SER A 581 16.88 -2.84 -2.83
N GLU A 582 17.54 -2.19 -1.88
CA GLU A 582 18.89 -2.50 -1.40
C GLU A 582 19.16 -4.00 -1.15
N PRO A 583 18.35 -4.75 -0.40
CA PRO A 583 18.66 -6.15 -0.15
C PRO A 583 18.70 -6.99 -1.44
N ARG A 584 17.72 -6.78 -2.35
CA ARG A 584 17.61 -7.51 -3.61
C ARG A 584 18.79 -7.21 -4.53
N GLN A 585 19.08 -5.93 -4.72
CA GLN A 585 20.21 -5.49 -5.55
C GLN A 585 21.53 -6.05 -5.03
N THR A 586 21.81 -5.85 -3.75
CA THR A 586 23.07 -6.30 -3.12
C THR A 586 23.27 -7.78 -3.23
N ILE A 587 22.22 -8.58 -2.99
CA ILE A 587 22.29 -10.06 -3.06
C ILE A 587 22.53 -10.52 -4.48
N ASN A 588 21.69 -10.08 -5.43
CA ASN A 588 21.79 -10.52 -6.81
C ASN A 588 23.11 -10.06 -7.44
N ASN A 589 23.55 -8.83 -7.21
CA ASN A 589 24.79 -8.31 -7.77
C ASN A 589 26.02 -9.04 -7.19
N ARG A 590 26.01 -9.40 -5.90
CA ARG A 590 27.07 -10.23 -5.32
C ARG A 590 27.18 -11.59 -6.01
N LEU A 591 26.05 -12.25 -6.25
CA LEU A 591 26.01 -13.55 -6.93
C LEU A 591 26.45 -13.42 -8.40
N ILE A 592 25.94 -12.42 -9.12
CA ILE A 592 26.32 -12.17 -10.52
C ILE A 592 27.82 -11.88 -10.65
N ASN A 593 28.36 -11.02 -9.80
CA ASN A 593 29.80 -10.66 -9.82
C ASN A 593 30.72 -11.82 -9.44
N ALA A 594 30.23 -12.86 -8.78
CA ALA A 594 30.98 -14.05 -8.46
C ALA A 594 31.08 -15.06 -9.64
N LEU A 595 30.20 -14.97 -10.64
CA LEU A 595 30.12 -15.92 -11.74
C LEU A 595 31.41 -16.03 -12.60
N PRO A 596 32.10 -14.92 -12.96
CA PRO A 596 33.33 -15.02 -13.76
C PRO A 596 34.45 -15.80 -13.09
N ALA A 597 34.50 -15.86 -11.76
CA ALA A 597 35.46 -16.65 -11.02
C ALA A 597 35.17 -18.17 -11.08
N LYS A 598 33.91 -18.56 -11.35
CA LYS A 598 33.46 -19.95 -11.47
C LYS A 598 33.43 -20.45 -12.92
N TYR A 599 33.11 -19.56 -13.87
CA TYR A 599 32.81 -19.93 -15.25
C TYR A 599 33.61 -19.04 -16.22
N ALA A 600 34.54 -19.63 -16.94
CA ALA A 600 35.49 -18.92 -17.83
C ALA A 600 34.79 -18.23 -19.03
N ASN A 601 33.62 -18.70 -19.43
CA ASN A 601 32.83 -18.14 -20.52
C ASN A 601 31.86 -17.01 -20.08
N VAL A 602 31.91 -16.59 -18.80
CA VAL A 602 31.07 -15.54 -18.27
C VAL A 602 31.79 -14.20 -18.27
N LYS A 603 31.12 -13.18 -18.76
CA LYS A 603 31.43 -11.74 -18.52
C LYS A 603 30.30 -11.08 -17.73
N VAL A 604 30.62 -10.02 -17.01
CA VAL A 604 29.64 -9.19 -16.30
C VAL A 604 29.73 -7.74 -16.79
N LEU A 605 28.59 -7.18 -17.17
CA LEU A 605 28.41 -5.75 -17.40
C LEU A 605 27.80 -5.13 -16.15
N ASP A 606 28.54 -4.23 -15.50
CA ASP A 606 28.05 -3.59 -14.28
C ASP A 606 27.05 -2.48 -14.60
N TRP A 607 25.82 -2.92 -14.96
CA TRP A 607 24.71 -2.01 -15.22
C TRP A 607 24.34 -1.16 -14.00
N HIS A 608 24.50 -1.70 -12.79
CA HIS A 608 24.23 -0.94 -11.57
C HIS A 608 25.12 0.31 -11.45
N ALA A 609 26.42 0.14 -11.64
CA ALA A 609 27.36 1.25 -11.59
C ALA A 609 27.07 2.29 -12.69
N ILE A 610 26.77 1.82 -13.90
CA ILE A 610 26.46 2.70 -15.04
C ILE A 610 25.14 3.45 -14.80
N ALA A 611 24.07 2.77 -14.45
CA ALA A 611 22.76 3.37 -14.22
C ALA A 611 22.78 4.39 -13.07
N SER A 612 23.63 4.18 -12.08
CA SER A 612 23.84 5.14 -10.97
C SER A 612 24.52 6.44 -11.43
N GLN A 613 25.32 6.40 -12.49
CA GLN A 613 25.99 7.59 -13.05
C GLN A 613 25.11 8.37 -14.01
N TYR A 614 24.10 7.73 -14.61
CA TYR A 614 23.23 8.31 -15.64
C TYR A 614 21.74 8.19 -15.27
N PRO A 615 21.30 8.75 -14.14
CA PRO A 615 19.92 8.64 -13.68
C PRO A 615 18.90 9.25 -14.66
N GLU A 616 19.33 10.17 -15.53
CA GLU A 616 18.51 10.78 -16.58
C GLU A 616 18.01 9.79 -17.64
N TYR A 617 18.67 8.64 -17.79
CA TYR A 617 18.24 7.56 -18.68
C TYR A 617 17.16 6.65 -18.08
N LEU A 618 16.87 6.81 -16.78
CA LEU A 618 15.85 6.05 -16.10
C LEU A 618 14.58 6.88 -15.85
N TYR A 619 13.45 6.18 -15.73
CA TYR A 619 12.25 6.80 -15.19
C TYR A 619 12.42 7.10 -13.70
N SER A 620 11.44 7.80 -13.13
CA SER A 620 11.45 8.19 -11.71
C SER A 620 11.45 7.00 -10.72
N ASP A 621 11.20 5.80 -11.20
CA ASP A 621 11.32 4.56 -10.43
C ASP A 621 12.76 4.07 -10.30
N THR A 622 13.72 4.75 -10.95
CA THR A 622 15.14 4.42 -10.96
C THR A 622 15.47 3.02 -11.48
N THR A 623 14.59 2.38 -12.21
CA THR A 623 14.74 1.00 -12.70
C THR A 623 14.50 0.90 -14.20
N HIS A 624 13.37 1.42 -14.68
CA HIS A 624 12.98 1.29 -16.08
C HIS A 624 13.58 2.37 -16.97
N LEU A 625 13.88 1.97 -18.21
CA LEU A 625 14.58 2.79 -19.18
C LEU A 625 13.64 3.80 -19.86
N ARG A 626 14.08 5.06 -19.97
CA ARG A 626 13.51 6.02 -20.90
C ARG A 626 13.93 5.71 -22.34
N PRO A 627 13.29 6.25 -23.36
CA PRO A 627 13.66 5.95 -24.76
C PRO A 627 15.14 6.22 -25.10
N ALA A 628 15.75 7.27 -24.52
CA ALA A 628 17.18 7.54 -24.68
C ALA A 628 18.02 6.50 -23.93
N GLY A 629 17.59 6.10 -22.74
CA GLY A 629 18.20 5.05 -21.93
C GLY A 629 18.14 3.68 -22.60
N ALA A 630 17.03 3.36 -23.27
CA ALA A 630 16.88 2.12 -24.03
C ALA A 630 17.94 1.97 -25.13
N ARG A 631 18.17 3.04 -25.90
CA ARG A 631 19.23 3.07 -26.92
C ARG A 631 20.63 2.91 -26.30
N PHE A 632 20.91 3.68 -25.25
CA PHE A 632 22.18 3.63 -24.54
C PHE A 632 22.45 2.24 -23.95
N TYR A 633 21.45 1.62 -23.34
CA TYR A 633 21.53 0.28 -22.78
C TYR A 633 21.81 -0.79 -23.87
N ALA A 634 21.14 -0.71 -25.02
CA ALA A 634 21.37 -1.59 -26.15
C ALA A 634 22.81 -1.44 -26.68
N ASP A 635 23.30 -0.21 -26.86
CA ASP A 635 24.66 0.06 -27.32
C ASP A 635 25.72 -0.53 -26.37
N LEU A 636 25.53 -0.37 -25.05
CA LEU A 636 26.41 -0.94 -24.04
C LEU A 636 26.48 -2.47 -24.11
N ILE A 637 25.33 -3.14 -24.27
CA ILE A 637 25.28 -4.60 -24.40
C ILE A 637 26.02 -5.05 -25.66
N MET A 638 25.74 -4.42 -26.80
CA MET A 638 26.35 -4.78 -28.07
C MET A 638 27.87 -4.54 -28.05
N GLN A 639 28.32 -3.44 -27.43
CA GLN A 639 29.74 -3.18 -27.21
C GLN A 639 30.38 -4.24 -26.30
N ALA A 640 29.72 -4.63 -25.20
CA ALA A 640 30.24 -5.62 -24.26
C ALA A 640 30.44 -7.00 -24.89
N ILE A 641 29.62 -7.35 -25.89
CA ILE A 641 29.74 -8.61 -26.64
C ILE A 641 30.58 -8.50 -27.93
N GLY A 642 31.12 -7.30 -28.22
CA GLY A 642 31.98 -7.07 -29.40
C GLY A 642 31.23 -7.01 -30.73
N ARG A 643 29.99 -6.51 -30.74
CA ARG A 643 29.11 -6.40 -31.92
C ARG A 643 28.80 -4.95 -32.33
N LEU A 644 29.40 -3.97 -31.69
CA LEU A 644 29.45 -2.53 -32.07
C LEU A 644 30.82 -2.14 -32.53
#